data_6a319563e466040d9ae5064ea4ff2dc4
#
_entry.id   6a319563e466040d9ae5064ea4ff2dc4
#
_cell.length_a   1.000
_cell.length_b   1.000
_cell.length_c   1.000
_cell.angle_alpha   90.00
_cell.angle_beta   90.00
_cell.angle_gamma   90.00
#
_symmetry.space_group_name_H-M   'P 1'
#
loop_
_entity.id
_entity.type
_entity.pdbx_description
1 polymer ?
#
loop_
_entity_poly.entity_id
_entity_poly.type
_entity_poly.pdbx_seq_one_letter_code
_entity_poly.pdbx_strand_id
1 'polypeptide(L)'
;MKHLKITLLFCIIASQFGFAQKQIEQEEIWNGSFKTKVMQSVNAMENSNQYSRIERVNKDMQEINLYSFQTLQKVKTIFSTSDFKDITSIDTYVFDHKEEQLLIGTNSTPIYRRSALADYYLFNPTKNTLVKIADHKILEPTFSNDGSKIAYAYKNNLFIYDITSQKTQQITNDGEKNHVINGISDWVYEEEFSIVRMFDWNKDGDKLAYVKFDETDVPEYSMDVYGTGLYPTQDKFKYPKAGENNSLVSIHIYDLKQNSTAQVDLSEFNDFYIPRIKWTNDNNLLSAQVINRHQNDLKLFFIDGKTLTKKLILNETDKAYVDVATVNFLQDNSFVWLSERDGFNHLYYYNKDGKLINQITKGNWEVTDYYGIDTKAKKLFYQSVERGSIYRDIYAIDLNGKNKTRLTDNLGTNTAVFSPQFDLFINIYSSSKNAPTYTLNNSKNGKVVKEILNNKELEQKLTAYQLPTKEFIQIPTVNGLQLNAWMMKPADFDANKQYPVFMYQYSGPGSQQVADKWFDSNDYWHAMLTQKGYIVVTVDGRGTGFRGAEFKKTTQLQLGKYEVEDQIIAAKYLGAQSYVDASRIGIWGWSYGGFMSSNSLLKGNDVFKMAIAVAPVINWRYYDSIYTERYMTTPQENPTGYDDNSPFTHADKLKGRYLLIHGTADDNVHVQNAMAMIETLVQKNKDFDWLIYPDRNHGIYGGNTRLQLYTKMTNFILNNL
;
A
#
# COMPACT_ATOMS: atom_id res chain seq x y z
N MET A 1 25.61 -1.81 90.27
CA MET A 1 24.63 -2.39 89.29
C MET A 1 24.26 -1.32 88.27
N LYS A 2 24.90 -1.42 87.15
CA LYS A 2 24.66 -0.47 86.04
C LYS A 2 23.96 -1.22 84.87
N HIS A 3 22.76 -0.80 84.55
CA HIS A 3 21.99 -1.35 83.45
C HIS A 3 22.54 -0.83 82.08
N LEU A 4 23.03 -1.75 81.27
CA LEU A 4 23.44 -1.47 79.90
C LEU A 4 22.22 -1.64 78.98
N LYS A 5 21.71 -0.53 78.44
CA LYS A 5 20.65 -0.56 77.39
C LYS A 5 21.31 -0.74 76.02
N ILE A 6 21.10 -1.91 75.43
CA ILE A 6 21.49 -2.14 74.03
C ILE A 6 20.34 -1.65 73.13
N THR A 7 20.59 -0.57 72.37
CA THR A 7 19.68 -0.08 71.34
C THR A 7 19.97 -0.80 70.03
N LEU A 8 19.07 -1.72 69.63
CA LEU A 8 19.14 -2.39 68.33
C LEU A 8 18.72 -1.41 67.25
N LEU A 9 19.63 -0.99 66.38
CA LEU A 9 19.38 -0.16 65.21
C LEU A 9 18.96 -1.08 64.05
N PHE A 10 17.64 -1.20 63.75
CA PHE A 10 17.17 -1.85 62.56
C PHE A 10 17.42 -0.96 61.33
N CYS A 11 18.47 -1.24 60.57
CA CYS A 11 18.62 -0.73 59.23
C CYS A 11 17.64 -1.44 58.31
N ILE A 12 16.51 -0.82 57.99
CA ILE A 12 15.63 -1.24 56.91
C ILE A 12 16.34 -0.88 55.59
N ILE A 13 17.03 -1.84 54.98
CA ILE A 13 17.46 -1.73 53.61
C ILE A 13 16.18 -1.92 52.74
N ALA A 14 15.59 -0.81 52.36
CA ALA A 14 14.60 -0.82 51.30
C ALA A 14 15.31 -1.19 49.98
N SER A 15 15.37 -2.48 49.68
CA SER A 15 15.73 -2.93 48.34
C SER A 15 14.67 -2.41 47.37
N GLN A 16 14.96 -1.32 46.72
CA GLN A 16 14.23 -0.94 45.50
C GLN A 16 14.51 -2.05 44.49
N PHE A 17 13.58 -2.97 44.35
CA PHE A 17 13.51 -3.83 43.18
C PHE A 17 13.12 -2.91 42.00
N GLY A 18 14.07 -2.19 41.47
CA GLY A 18 13.96 -1.66 40.15
C GLY A 18 13.88 -2.87 39.20
N PHE A 19 12.72 -3.15 38.63
CA PHE A 19 12.65 -4.08 37.54
C PHE A 19 13.57 -3.53 36.44
N ALA A 20 14.69 -4.20 36.18
CA ALA A 20 15.57 -3.85 35.08
C ALA A 20 14.75 -3.87 33.79
N GLN A 21 14.84 -2.80 33.00
CA GLN A 21 14.19 -2.72 31.69
C GLN A 21 14.60 -3.93 30.84
N LYS A 22 13.61 -4.67 30.32
CA LYS A 22 13.89 -5.76 29.39
C LYS A 22 14.35 -5.16 28.05
N GLN A 23 15.48 -5.61 27.55
CA GLN A 23 15.97 -5.22 26.23
C GLN A 23 15.15 -5.93 25.14
N ILE A 24 14.91 -5.22 24.03
CA ILE A 24 14.34 -5.82 22.83
C ILE A 24 15.46 -6.56 22.09
N GLU A 25 15.31 -7.87 21.95
CA GLU A 25 16.20 -8.67 21.14
C GLU A 25 15.73 -8.65 19.68
N GLN A 26 16.69 -8.64 18.76
CA GLN A 26 16.36 -8.50 17.33
C GLN A 26 15.52 -9.67 16.82
N GLU A 27 15.74 -10.88 17.34
CA GLU A 27 14.95 -12.08 17.04
C GLU A 27 13.49 -11.91 17.45
N GLU A 28 13.20 -11.22 18.56
CA GLU A 28 11.82 -10.99 19.03
C GLU A 28 11.00 -10.14 18.04
N ILE A 29 11.66 -9.24 17.30
CA ILE A 29 11.00 -8.40 16.28
C ILE A 29 10.53 -9.26 15.11
N TRP A 30 11.35 -10.23 14.68
CA TRP A 30 11.12 -10.99 13.44
C TRP A 30 10.47 -12.37 13.66
N ASN A 31 10.45 -12.89 14.88
CA ASN A 31 9.81 -14.18 15.19
C ASN A 31 8.33 -14.08 15.56
N GLY A 32 7.74 -12.86 15.51
CA GLY A 32 6.34 -12.62 15.82
C GLY A 32 6.04 -12.38 17.31
N SER A 33 7.05 -12.21 18.18
CA SER A 33 6.85 -11.97 19.61
C SER A 33 6.02 -10.73 19.93
N PHE A 34 6.04 -9.74 19.03
CA PHE A 34 5.30 -8.47 19.13
C PHE A 34 4.10 -8.37 18.18
N LYS A 35 3.69 -9.52 17.60
CA LYS A 35 2.57 -9.54 16.67
C LYS A 35 1.25 -9.24 17.39
N THR A 36 0.50 -8.29 16.84
CA THR A 36 -0.86 -8.00 17.30
C THR A 36 -1.84 -9.09 16.87
N LYS A 37 -2.84 -9.34 17.73
CA LYS A 37 -4.04 -10.09 17.31
C LYS A 37 -4.81 -9.21 16.31
N VAL A 38 -5.24 -9.79 15.21
CA VAL A 38 -6.02 -9.12 14.17
C VAL A 38 -7.27 -9.92 13.83
N MET A 39 -8.34 -9.24 13.46
CA MET A 39 -9.45 -9.87 12.76
C MET A 39 -9.02 -10.11 11.31
N GLN A 40 -8.84 -11.36 10.94
CA GLN A 40 -8.51 -11.69 9.55
C GLN A 40 -9.72 -11.47 8.65
N SER A 41 -9.48 -10.89 7.47
CA SER A 41 -10.38 -10.71 6.32
C SER A 41 -11.88 -10.71 6.66
N VAL A 42 -12.42 -9.56 7.06
CA VAL A 42 -13.87 -9.37 7.21
C VAL A 42 -14.43 -9.01 5.84
N ASN A 43 -15.17 -9.92 5.21
CA ASN A 43 -15.85 -9.68 3.95
C ASN A 43 -17.35 -9.51 4.22
N ALA A 44 -17.85 -8.28 4.10
CA ALA A 44 -19.27 -8.00 4.24
C ALA A 44 -20.06 -8.69 3.10
N MET A 45 -21.17 -9.33 3.44
CA MET A 45 -22.06 -9.96 2.46
C MET A 45 -22.91 -8.91 1.77
N GLU A 46 -23.24 -9.08 0.49
CA GLU A 46 -24.03 -8.08 -0.25
C GLU A 46 -25.54 -8.13 0.11
N ASN A 47 -26.07 -9.34 0.32
CA ASN A 47 -27.52 -9.60 0.41
C ASN A 47 -28.03 -9.76 1.85
N SER A 48 -27.15 -9.78 2.85
CA SER A 48 -27.53 -9.99 4.24
C SER A 48 -26.68 -9.14 5.19
N ASN A 49 -27.19 -8.83 6.39
CA ASN A 49 -26.45 -8.08 7.40
C ASN A 49 -25.43 -8.99 8.13
N GLN A 50 -24.58 -9.64 7.33
CA GLN A 50 -23.61 -10.63 7.76
C GLN A 50 -22.25 -10.34 7.14
N TYR A 51 -21.23 -10.99 7.68
CA TYR A 51 -19.87 -10.99 7.11
C TYR A 51 -19.27 -12.39 7.17
N SER A 52 -18.41 -12.70 6.22
CA SER A 52 -17.64 -13.94 6.19
C SER A 52 -16.18 -13.68 6.49
N ARG A 53 -15.49 -14.71 6.97
CA ARG A 53 -14.04 -14.71 7.16
C ARG A 53 -13.45 -16.11 7.13
N ILE A 54 -12.16 -16.19 6.76
CA ILE A 54 -11.36 -17.40 6.92
C ILE A 54 -10.94 -17.51 8.38
N GLU A 55 -11.03 -18.70 8.94
CA GLU A 55 -10.51 -19.03 10.29
C GLU A 55 -9.64 -20.26 10.23
N ARG A 56 -8.49 -20.18 10.87
CA ARG A 56 -7.65 -21.35 11.13
C ARG A 56 -8.08 -22.01 12.43
N VAL A 57 -8.70 -23.17 12.33
CA VAL A 57 -9.17 -23.94 13.49
C VAL A 57 -8.01 -24.69 14.17
N ASN A 58 -7.11 -25.25 13.37
CA ASN A 58 -5.87 -25.87 13.80
C ASN A 58 -4.81 -25.83 12.69
N LYS A 59 -3.68 -26.55 12.84
CA LYS A 59 -2.60 -26.56 11.84
C LYS A 59 -3.06 -26.96 10.44
N ASP A 60 -4.00 -27.90 10.35
CA ASP A 60 -4.37 -28.59 9.11
C ASP A 60 -5.81 -28.27 8.67
N MET A 61 -6.51 -27.38 9.39
CA MET A 61 -7.92 -27.09 9.14
C MET A 61 -8.20 -25.60 9.12
N GLN A 62 -8.79 -25.15 8.03
CA GLN A 62 -9.32 -23.81 7.84
C GLN A 62 -10.81 -23.88 7.48
N GLU A 63 -11.55 -22.88 7.91
CA GLU A 63 -12.98 -22.73 7.64
C GLU A 63 -13.28 -21.34 7.06
N ILE A 64 -14.29 -21.27 6.20
CA ILE A 64 -14.97 -20.02 5.85
C ILE A 64 -16.25 -19.98 6.68
N ASN A 65 -16.30 -19.05 7.62
CA ASN A 65 -17.38 -18.91 8.59
C ASN A 65 -18.19 -17.63 8.32
N LEU A 66 -19.50 -17.72 8.47
CA LEU A 66 -20.45 -16.62 8.36
C LEU A 66 -20.84 -16.13 9.75
N TYR A 67 -20.85 -14.81 9.95
CA TYR A 67 -21.13 -14.11 11.19
C TYR A 67 -22.23 -13.06 10.99
N SER A 68 -23.03 -12.81 12.00
CA SER A 68 -23.97 -11.70 12.05
C SER A 68 -23.27 -10.43 12.49
N PHE A 69 -23.44 -9.31 11.78
CA PHE A 69 -22.98 -8.00 12.26
C PHE A 69 -23.67 -7.59 13.57
N GLN A 70 -24.97 -7.90 13.73
CA GLN A 70 -25.74 -7.49 14.91
C GLN A 70 -25.30 -8.20 16.19
N THR A 71 -25.11 -9.52 16.11
CA THR A 71 -24.83 -10.35 17.30
C THR A 71 -23.37 -10.69 17.46
N LEU A 72 -22.57 -10.58 16.40
CA LEU A 72 -21.18 -11.06 16.29
C LEU A 72 -21.05 -12.56 16.51
N GLN A 73 -22.15 -13.30 16.44
CA GLN A 73 -22.14 -14.75 16.59
C GLN A 73 -21.93 -15.43 15.23
N LYS A 74 -21.21 -16.54 15.24
CA LYS A 74 -21.13 -17.44 14.09
C LYS A 74 -22.54 -17.94 13.74
N VAL A 75 -22.94 -17.73 12.51
CA VAL A 75 -24.22 -18.21 11.98
C VAL A 75 -24.07 -19.64 11.50
N LYS A 76 -23.05 -19.90 10.69
CA LYS A 76 -22.72 -21.24 10.15
C LYS A 76 -21.29 -21.28 9.60
N THR A 77 -20.75 -22.48 9.47
CA THR A 77 -19.61 -22.76 8.60
C THR A 77 -20.15 -22.93 7.17
N ILE A 78 -19.53 -22.25 6.23
CA ILE A 78 -19.89 -22.33 4.79
C ILE A 78 -19.04 -23.41 4.13
N PHE A 79 -17.73 -23.44 4.43
CA PHE A 79 -16.76 -24.36 3.86
C PHE A 79 -15.75 -24.77 4.92
N SER A 80 -15.31 -26.05 4.89
CA SER A 80 -14.21 -26.54 5.71
C SER A 80 -13.24 -27.37 4.87
N THR A 81 -11.93 -27.14 5.05
CA THR A 81 -10.92 -27.96 4.38
C THR A 81 -10.92 -29.40 4.84
N SER A 82 -11.52 -29.72 6.01
CA SER A 82 -11.66 -31.10 6.49
C SER A 82 -12.60 -31.96 5.66
N ASP A 83 -13.53 -31.32 4.93
CA ASP A 83 -14.57 -32.01 4.16
C ASP A 83 -14.11 -32.39 2.76
N PHE A 84 -12.99 -31.79 2.28
CA PHE A 84 -12.48 -31.94 0.92
C PHE A 84 -10.97 -32.17 0.91
N LYS A 85 -10.53 -33.35 0.49
CA LYS A 85 -9.11 -33.74 0.46
C LYS A 85 -8.25 -32.95 -0.52
N ASP A 86 -8.88 -32.36 -1.52
CA ASP A 86 -8.19 -31.63 -2.61
C ASP A 86 -7.79 -30.22 -2.19
N ILE A 87 -8.30 -29.71 -1.06
CA ILE A 87 -8.01 -28.37 -0.56
C ILE A 87 -7.42 -28.46 0.84
N THR A 88 -6.13 -28.23 0.96
CA THR A 88 -5.39 -28.23 2.24
C THR A 88 -5.29 -26.86 2.90
N SER A 89 -5.45 -25.78 2.10
CA SER A 89 -5.46 -24.39 2.57
C SER A 89 -6.41 -23.56 1.71
N ILE A 90 -6.91 -22.48 2.30
CA ILE A 90 -7.69 -21.45 1.63
C ILE A 90 -6.84 -20.20 1.54
N ASP A 91 -6.42 -19.83 0.33
CA ASP A 91 -5.64 -18.61 0.11
C ASP A 91 -6.56 -17.41 -0.13
N THR A 92 -7.65 -17.65 -0.89
CA THR A 92 -8.67 -16.64 -1.21
C THR A 92 -10.04 -17.30 -1.45
N TYR A 93 -11.09 -16.48 -1.34
CA TYR A 93 -12.44 -16.90 -1.78
C TYR A 93 -13.26 -15.69 -2.20
N VAL A 94 -14.22 -15.93 -3.09
CA VAL A 94 -15.16 -14.92 -3.60
C VAL A 94 -16.54 -15.56 -3.76
N PHE A 95 -17.59 -14.89 -3.28
CA PHE A 95 -18.97 -15.29 -3.54
C PHE A 95 -19.43 -14.80 -4.91
N ASP A 96 -20.42 -15.50 -5.49
CA ASP A 96 -21.21 -14.92 -6.56
C ASP A 96 -22.16 -13.83 -6.00
N HIS A 97 -22.74 -12.99 -6.86
CA HIS A 97 -23.62 -11.89 -6.42
C HIS A 97 -24.91 -12.36 -5.71
N LYS A 98 -25.28 -13.62 -5.84
CA LYS A 98 -26.41 -14.21 -5.12
C LYS A 98 -26.03 -14.80 -3.77
N GLU A 99 -24.72 -14.92 -3.50
CA GLU A 99 -24.15 -15.59 -2.32
C GLU A 99 -24.53 -17.08 -2.21
N GLU A 100 -24.79 -17.69 -3.35
CA GLU A 100 -25.17 -19.11 -3.47
C GLU A 100 -23.98 -20.01 -3.79
N GLN A 101 -22.90 -19.45 -4.34
CA GLN A 101 -21.71 -20.17 -4.77
C GLN A 101 -20.44 -19.42 -4.36
N LEU A 102 -19.33 -20.16 -4.24
CA LEU A 102 -18.01 -19.62 -3.94
C LEU A 102 -16.97 -20.10 -4.93
N LEU A 103 -16.08 -19.21 -5.32
CA LEU A 103 -14.77 -19.57 -5.85
C LEU A 103 -13.79 -19.66 -4.67
N ILE A 104 -13.07 -20.76 -4.56
CA ILE A 104 -12.05 -20.98 -3.53
C ILE A 104 -10.70 -21.16 -4.23
N GLY A 105 -9.74 -20.30 -3.92
CA GLY A 105 -8.37 -20.36 -4.44
C GLY A 105 -7.43 -20.99 -3.42
N THR A 106 -6.58 -21.90 -3.90
CA THR A 106 -5.58 -22.63 -3.10
C THR A 106 -4.29 -22.81 -3.90
N ASN A 107 -3.20 -23.19 -3.21
CA ASN A 107 -1.88 -23.42 -3.83
C ASN A 107 -1.38 -22.23 -4.64
N SER A 108 -1.58 -21.01 -4.15
CA SER A 108 -1.21 -19.79 -4.85
C SER A 108 0.30 -19.69 -5.08
N THR A 109 0.67 -19.27 -6.28
CA THR A 109 2.05 -18.95 -6.66
C THR A 109 2.09 -17.50 -7.09
N PRO A 110 2.73 -16.60 -6.33
CA PRO A 110 2.88 -15.20 -6.72
C PRO A 110 3.59 -15.05 -8.07
N ILE A 111 3.14 -14.10 -8.87
CA ILE A 111 3.83 -13.68 -10.11
C ILE A 111 4.58 -12.39 -9.81
N TYR A 112 3.84 -11.33 -9.46
CA TYR A 112 4.37 -10.04 -9.04
C TYR A 112 3.79 -9.64 -7.67
N ARG A 113 3.72 -8.35 -7.38
CA ARG A 113 3.27 -7.84 -6.08
C ARG A 113 1.83 -8.23 -5.72
N ARG A 114 0.93 -8.30 -6.70
CA ARG A 114 -0.52 -8.52 -6.52
C ARG A 114 -1.04 -9.75 -7.24
N SER A 115 -0.48 -10.07 -8.37
CA SER A 115 -0.91 -11.20 -9.20
C SER A 115 -0.39 -12.53 -8.66
N ALA A 116 -1.25 -13.54 -8.73
CA ALA A 116 -0.91 -14.91 -8.37
C ALA A 116 -1.68 -15.91 -9.22
N LEU A 117 -1.01 -16.96 -9.65
CA LEU A 117 -1.64 -18.16 -10.20
C LEU A 117 -2.09 -19.06 -9.06
N ALA A 118 -3.32 -19.58 -9.11
CA ALA A 118 -3.82 -20.53 -8.12
C ALA A 118 -4.70 -21.62 -8.73
N ASP A 119 -4.85 -22.72 -8.02
CA ASP A 119 -5.89 -23.70 -8.28
C ASP A 119 -7.22 -23.16 -7.78
N TYR A 120 -8.24 -23.13 -8.61
CA TYR A 120 -9.55 -22.63 -8.23
C TYR A 120 -10.63 -23.69 -8.33
N TYR A 121 -11.49 -23.68 -7.34
CA TYR A 121 -12.63 -24.59 -7.22
C TYR A 121 -13.92 -23.79 -7.06
N LEU A 122 -14.96 -24.25 -7.76
CA LEU A 122 -16.33 -23.79 -7.55
C LEU A 122 -16.98 -24.65 -6.47
N PHE A 123 -17.40 -24.04 -5.39
CA PHE A 123 -18.12 -24.68 -4.30
C PHE A 123 -19.58 -24.23 -4.25
N ASN A 124 -20.51 -25.19 -4.19
CA ASN A 124 -21.92 -24.92 -3.95
C ASN A 124 -22.31 -25.42 -2.56
N PRO A 125 -22.55 -24.50 -1.57
CA PRO A 125 -22.85 -24.88 -0.19
C PRO A 125 -24.16 -25.68 -0.02
N THR A 126 -25.15 -25.42 -0.88
CA THR A 126 -26.47 -26.11 -0.79
C THR A 126 -26.37 -27.57 -1.25
N LYS A 127 -25.59 -27.81 -2.29
CA LYS A 127 -25.40 -29.17 -2.87
C LYS A 127 -24.20 -29.89 -2.21
N ASN A 128 -23.39 -29.19 -1.45
CA ASN A 128 -22.10 -29.63 -0.90
C ASN A 128 -21.19 -30.25 -1.99
N THR A 129 -21.10 -29.57 -3.14
CA THR A 129 -20.30 -30.02 -4.29
C THR A 129 -19.13 -29.07 -4.53
N LEU A 130 -17.97 -29.65 -4.82
CA LEU A 130 -16.73 -28.96 -5.15
C LEU A 130 -16.28 -29.40 -6.54
N VAL A 131 -16.07 -28.44 -7.46
CA VAL A 131 -15.67 -28.69 -8.84
C VAL A 131 -14.44 -27.85 -9.17
N LYS A 132 -13.36 -28.49 -9.65
CA LYS A 132 -12.18 -27.78 -10.12
C LYS A 132 -12.49 -27.06 -11.43
N ILE A 133 -12.16 -25.76 -11.56
CA ILE A 133 -12.48 -24.95 -12.75
C ILE A 133 -11.60 -25.32 -13.94
N ALA A 134 -10.32 -25.61 -13.71
CA ALA A 134 -9.35 -25.97 -14.74
C ALA A 134 -8.28 -26.92 -14.18
N ASP A 135 -7.69 -27.77 -15.04
CA ASP A 135 -6.62 -28.70 -14.65
C ASP A 135 -5.27 -28.03 -14.38
N HIS A 136 -5.18 -26.72 -14.58
CA HIS A 136 -4.01 -25.88 -14.37
C HIS A 136 -4.37 -24.68 -13.51
N LYS A 137 -3.37 -24.00 -12.96
CA LYS A 137 -3.56 -22.75 -12.22
C LYS A 137 -4.00 -21.62 -13.15
N ILE A 138 -4.93 -20.79 -12.67
CA ILE A 138 -5.53 -19.68 -13.41
C ILE A 138 -5.41 -18.36 -12.62
N LEU A 139 -5.66 -17.23 -13.31
CA LEU A 139 -5.65 -15.89 -12.73
C LEU A 139 -7.05 -15.27 -12.74
N GLU A 140 -7.36 -14.51 -11.70
CA GLU A 140 -8.51 -13.59 -11.60
C GLU A 140 -9.87 -14.19 -11.97
N PRO A 141 -10.21 -15.43 -11.58
CA PRO A 141 -11.51 -15.98 -11.89
C PRO A 141 -12.62 -15.12 -11.26
N THR A 142 -13.61 -14.74 -12.09
CA THR A 142 -14.67 -13.80 -11.72
C THR A 142 -16.01 -14.28 -12.22
N PHE A 143 -17.00 -14.40 -11.34
CA PHE A 143 -18.36 -14.72 -11.71
C PHE A 143 -18.96 -13.68 -12.64
N SER A 144 -19.77 -14.12 -13.61
CA SER A 144 -20.73 -13.25 -14.27
C SER A 144 -21.77 -12.75 -13.25
N ASN A 145 -22.36 -11.57 -13.48
CA ASN A 145 -23.30 -10.97 -12.52
C ASN A 145 -24.58 -11.83 -12.30
N ASP A 146 -24.95 -12.64 -13.29
CA ASP A 146 -26.05 -13.60 -13.17
C ASP A 146 -25.67 -14.90 -12.43
N GLY A 147 -24.38 -15.10 -12.15
CA GLY A 147 -23.82 -16.26 -11.46
C GLY A 147 -23.74 -17.53 -12.31
N SER A 148 -23.94 -17.46 -13.64
CA SER A 148 -23.97 -18.63 -14.53
C SER A 148 -22.62 -19.00 -15.12
N LYS A 149 -21.65 -18.08 -15.13
CA LYS A 149 -20.34 -18.24 -15.78
C LYS A 149 -19.21 -17.71 -14.92
N ILE A 150 -17.99 -18.13 -15.25
CA ILE A 150 -16.75 -17.64 -14.65
C ILE A 150 -15.78 -17.27 -15.77
N ALA A 151 -15.39 -15.99 -15.85
CA ALA A 151 -14.28 -15.57 -16.72
C ALA A 151 -12.97 -15.66 -15.96
N TYR A 152 -11.87 -16.03 -16.61
CA TYR A 152 -10.54 -16.10 -16.02
C TYR A 152 -9.44 -15.94 -17.08
N ALA A 153 -8.23 -15.65 -16.65
CA ALA A 153 -7.07 -15.58 -17.53
C ALA A 153 -6.13 -16.78 -17.34
N TYR A 154 -5.58 -17.25 -18.46
CA TYR A 154 -4.54 -18.26 -18.50
C TYR A 154 -3.65 -18.07 -19.72
N LYS A 155 -2.32 -18.08 -19.52
CA LYS A 155 -1.33 -17.86 -20.60
C LYS A 155 -1.69 -16.64 -21.46
N ASN A 156 -1.92 -15.51 -20.81
CA ASN A 156 -2.28 -14.23 -21.44
C ASN A 156 -3.56 -14.22 -22.29
N ASN A 157 -4.39 -15.26 -22.19
CA ASN A 157 -5.67 -15.35 -22.87
C ASN A 157 -6.83 -15.42 -21.89
N LEU A 158 -8.01 -14.96 -22.34
CA LEU A 158 -9.27 -15.02 -21.61
C LEU A 158 -10.06 -16.28 -21.95
N PHE A 159 -10.67 -16.85 -20.94
CA PHE A 159 -11.52 -18.02 -20.99
C PHE A 159 -12.82 -17.78 -20.23
N ILE A 160 -13.89 -18.43 -20.63
CA ILE A 160 -15.18 -18.46 -19.93
C ILE A 160 -15.53 -19.92 -19.64
N TYR A 161 -15.73 -20.23 -18.35
CA TYR A 161 -16.27 -21.50 -17.87
C TYR A 161 -17.77 -21.34 -17.63
N ASP A 162 -18.58 -22.17 -18.30
CA ASP A 162 -20.04 -22.26 -18.10
C ASP A 162 -20.33 -23.27 -16.98
N ILE A 163 -20.95 -22.79 -15.91
CA ILE A 163 -21.16 -23.54 -14.66
C ILE A 163 -22.12 -24.71 -14.87
N THR A 164 -23.13 -24.52 -15.72
CA THR A 164 -24.17 -25.57 -15.97
C THR A 164 -23.64 -26.70 -16.80
N SER A 165 -22.99 -26.40 -17.91
CA SER A 165 -22.45 -27.41 -18.83
C SER A 165 -21.06 -27.93 -18.44
N GLN A 166 -20.38 -27.25 -17.51
CA GLN A 166 -18.98 -27.48 -17.09
C GLN A 166 -18.00 -27.45 -18.28
N LYS A 167 -18.28 -26.62 -19.27
CA LYS A 167 -17.42 -26.44 -20.45
C LYS A 167 -16.72 -25.11 -20.41
N THR A 168 -15.47 -25.11 -20.84
CA THR A 168 -14.66 -23.91 -21.02
C THR A 168 -14.63 -23.50 -22.48
N GLN A 169 -14.80 -22.22 -22.75
CA GLN A 169 -14.60 -21.58 -24.06
C GLN A 169 -13.43 -20.60 -23.96
N GLN A 170 -12.48 -20.73 -24.88
CA GLN A 170 -11.42 -19.73 -25.06
C GLN A 170 -11.97 -18.54 -25.85
N ILE A 171 -11.71 -17.31 -25.35
CA ILE A 171 -12.25 -16.06 -25.92
C ILE A 171 -11.22 -15.36 -26.77
N THR A 172 -9.96 -15.35 -26.32
CA THR A 172 -8.83 -14.76 -27.05
C THR A 172 -7.79 -15.85 -27.33
N ASN A 173 -7.03 -15.73 -28.43
CA ASN A 173 -6.09 -16.76 -28.87
C ASN A 173 -4.73 -16.21 -29.31
N ASP A 174 -4.50 -14.93 -29.14
CA ASP A 174 -3.28 -14.23 -29.53
C ASP A 174 -2.40 -13.83 -28.33
N GLY A 175 -2.78 -14.25 -27.10
CA GLY A 175 -2.00 -14.04 -25.91
C GLY A 175 -0.68 -14.81 -25.93
N GLU A 176 0.43 -14.10 -25.75
CA GLU A 176 1.78 -14.63 -25.75
C GLU A 176 2.65 -13.88 -24.74
N LYS A 177 3.51 -14.60 -23.98
CA LYS A 177 4.39 -13.99 -22.99
C LYS A 177 5.33 -13.00 -23.65
N ASN A 178 5.46 -11.81 -23.10
CA ASN A 178 6.29 -10.70 -23.56
C ASN A 178 5.87 -10.13 -24.94
N HIS A 179 4.63 -10.40 -25.37
CA HIS A 179 4.06 -9.84 -26.60
C HIS A 179 2.64 -9.33 -26.41
N VAL A 180 1.68 -10.19 -26.10
CA VAL A 180 0.27 -9.82 -26.02
C VAL A 180 -0.36 -10.34 -24.74
N ILE A 181 -1.07 -9.49 -24.02
CA ILE A 181 -1.81 -9.84 -22.81
C ILE A 181 -3.28 -9.43 -22.98
N ASN A 182 -4.20 -10.34 -22.69
CA ASN A 182 -5.64 -10.08 -22.77
C ASN A 182 -6.28 -10.16 -21.39
N GLY A 183 -6.89 -9.07 -20.94
CA GLY A 183 -7.75 -9.03 -19.76
C GLY A 183 -7.04 -9.04 -18.39
N ILE A 184 -5.73 -9.08 -18.36
CA ILE A 184 -4.92 -8.82 -17.15
C ILE A 184 -3.90 -7.75 -17.47
N SER A 185 -3.38 -7.08 -16.44
CA SER A 185 -2.39 -6.02 -16.61
C SER A 185 -1.00 -6.56 -16.98
N ASP A 186 -0.21 -5.71 -17.64
CA ASP A 186 1.23 -5.88 -17.69
C ASP A 186 1.87 -5.51 -16.32
N TRP A 187 3.20 -5.66 -16.22
CA TRP A 187 3.94 -5.41 -14.99
C TRP A 187 3.72 -3.98 -14.45
N VAL A 188 3.81 -2.98 -15.33
CA VAL A 188 3.79 -1.56 -14.90
C VAL A 188 2.40 -1.09 -14.48
N TYR A 189 1.31 -1.61 -15.08
CA TYR A 189 -0.05 -1.33 -14.63
C TYR A 189 -0.35 -2.01 -13.28
N GLU A 190 0.12 -3.25 -13.09
CA GLU A 190 -0.05 -3.94 -11.82
C GLU A 190 0.59 -3.13 -10.69
N GLU A 191 1.81 -2.67 -10.89
CA GLU A 191 2.55 -1.93 -9.87
C GLU A 191 1.96 -0.53 -9.65
N GLU A 192 1.76 0.26 -10.70
CA GLU A 192 1.53 1.69 -10.58
C GLU A 192 0.06 2.12 -10.59
N PHE A 193 -0.82 1.33 -11.22
CA PHE A 193 -2.27 1.54 -11.10
C PHE A 193 -2.93 0.59 -10.12
N SER A 194 -2.18 -0.30 -9.46
CA SER A 194 -2.66 -1.24 -8.44
C SER A 194 -3.82 -2.11 -8.95
N ILE A 195 -3.70 -2.63 -10.16
CA ILE A 195 -4.73 -3.43 -10.82
C ILE A 195 -4.13 -4.65 -11.52
N VAL A 196 -4.77 -5.81 -11.37
CA VAL A 196 -4.43 -7.04 -12.09
C VAL A 196 -5.50 -7.35 -13.12
N ARG A 197 -6.76 -7.42 -12.69
CA ARG A 197 -7.89 -7.77 -13.54
C ARG A 197 -8.30 -6.59 -14.42
N MET A 198 -8.12 -6.75 -15.72
CA MET A 198 -8.47 -5.77 -16.75
C MET A 198 -9.62 -6.27 -17.64
N PHE A 199 -10.56 -7.02 -17.05
CA PHE A 199 -11.83 -7.41 -17.67
C PHE A 199 -12.97 -7.26 -16.68
N ASP A 200 -14.19 -7.05 -17.20
CA ASP A 200 -15.39 -6.89 -16.37
C ASP A 200 -16.64 -7.38 -17.11
N TRP A 201 -17.57 -7.98 -16.35
CA TRP A 201 -18.85 -8.46 -16.84
C TRP A 201 -19.91 -7.38 -16.84
N ASN A 202 -20.74 -7.31 -17.91
CA ASN A 202 -21.95 -6.52 -17.84
C ASN A 202 -22.99 -7.17 -16.90
N LYS A 203 -24.04 -6.42 -16.57
CA LYS A 203 -25.04 -6.82 -15.58
C LYS A 203 -25.75 -8.14 -15.94
N ASP A 204 -26.07 -8.38 -17.21
CA ASP A 204 -26.76 -9.59 -17.65
C ASP A 204 -25.80 -10.79 -17.85
N GLY A 205 -24.49 -10.62 -17.71
CA GLY A 205 -23.50 -11.68 -17.92
C GLY A 205 -23.41 -12.18 -19.36
N ASP A 206 -23.81 -11.36 -20.34
CA ASP A 206 -23.78 -11.69 -21.76
C ASP A 206 -22.71 -10.94 -22.56
N LYS A 207 -22.00 -9.99 -21.92
CA LYS A 207 -20.86 -9.28 -22.49
C LYS A 207 -19.69 -9.25 -21.50
N LEU A 208 -18.48 -9.41 -22.04
CA LEU A 208 -17.23 -9.27 -21.30
C LEU A 208 -16.40 -8.14 -21.95
N ALA A 209 -16.21 -7.03 -21.25
CA ALA A 209 -15.26 -6.00 -21.67
C ALA A 209 -13.87 -6.35 -21.14
N TYR A 210 -12.83 -6.08 -21.93
CA TYR A 210 -11.45 -6.27 -21.48
C TYR A 210 -10.49 -5.30 -22.15
N VAL A 211 -9.35 -5.06 -21.49
CA VAL A 211 -8.21 -4.33 -22.06
C VAL A 211 -7.22 -5.35 -22.61
N LYS A 212 -6.76 -5.11 -23.81
CA LYS A 212 -5.64 -5.81 -24.43
C LYS A 212 -4.41 -4.93 -24.37
N PHE A 213 -3.28 -5.52 -24.04
CA PHE A 213 -1.95 -4.91 -24.03
C PHE A 213 -1.11 -5.57 -25.10
N ASP A 214 -0.53 -4.77 -25.99
CA ASP A 214 0.53 -5.20 -26.90
C ASP A 214 1.85 -4.61 -26.36
N GLU A 215 2.66 -5.48 -25.75
CA GLU A 215 3.94 -5.15 -25.13
C GLU A 215 5.13 -5.52 -26.04
N THR A 216 4.87 -5.80 -27.32
CA THR A 216 5.91 -6.25 -28.28
C THR A 216 7.10 -5.31 -28.30
N ASP A 217 6.85 -4.00 -28.39
CA ASP A 217 7.87 -2.96 -28.49
C ASP A 217 8.35 -2.42 -27.13
N VAL A 218 7.82 -2.95 -26.01
CA VAL A 218 8.31 -2.60 -24.68
C VAL A 218 9.66 -3.27 -24.46
N PRO A 219 10.68 -2.54 -23.93
CA PRO A 219 11.99 -3.15 -23.63
C PRO A 219 11.87 -4.29 -22.61
N GLU A 220 12.67 -5.32 -22.83
CA GLU A 220 12.78 -6.48 -21.93
C GLU A 220 13.86 -6.24 -20.88
N TYR A 221 13.55 -6.52 -19.62
CA TYR A 221 14.52 -6.61 -18.54
C TYR A 221 14.81 -8.08 -18.22
N SER A 222 16.07 -8.37 -17.93
CA SER A 222 16.54 -9.73 -17.59
C SER A 222 17.19 -9.71 -16.22
N MET A 223 16.68 -10.53 -15.30
CA MET A 223 17.26 -10.76 -13.97
C MET A 223 17.93 -12.13 -13.92
N ASP A 224 19.16 -12.17 -13.37
CA ASP A 224 19.80 -13.43 -13.04
C ASP A 224 19.19 -14.01 -11.76
N VAL A 225 18.76 -15.26 -11.83
CA VAL A 225 18.27 -16.06 -10.69
C VAL A 225 19.31 -17.14 -10.41
N TYR A 226 20.00 -17.03 -9.29
CA TYR A 226 21.13 -17.90 -8.94
C TYR A 226 20.68 -19.27 -8.49
N GLY A 227 19.58 -19.37 -7.73
CA GLY A 227 19.03 -20.64 -7.29
C GLY A 227 20.05 -21.57 -6.61
N THR A 228 19.87 -22.88 -6.77
CA THR A 228 20.78 -23.92 -6.25
C THR A 228 21.36 -24.78 -7.36
N GLY A 229 21.11 -24.45 -8.64
CA GLY A 229 21.64 -25.16 -9.81
C GLY A 229 23.11 -24.84 -10.07
N LEU A 230 23.73 -25.56 -11.02
CA LEU A 230 25.11 -25.30 -11.44
C LEU A 230 25.25 -23.99 -12.21
N TYR A 231 24.22 -23.59 -12.91
CA TYR A 231 24.19 -22.36 -13.69
C TYR A 231 23.00 -21.51 -13.25
N PRO A 232 23.12 -20.17 -13.16
CA PRO A 232 22.00 -19.29 -12.97
C PRO A 232 21.03 -19.36 -14.16
N THR A 233 19.79 -19.08 -13.91
CA THR A 233 18.76 -18.87 -14.93
C THR A 233 18.45 -17.39 -15.07
N GLN A 234 17.76 -17.01 -16.15
CA GLN A 234 17.33 -15.63 -16.34
C GLN A 234 15.80 -15.58 -16.30
N ASP A 235 15.25 -14.69 -15.48
CA ASP A 235 13.87 -14.29 -15.56
C ASP A 235 13.75 -13.03 -16.43
N LYS A 236 12.91 -13.11 -17.47
CA LYS A 236 12.76 -12.07 -18.49
C LYS A 236 11.31 -11.61 -18.55
N PHE A 237 11.12 -10.31 -18.44
CA PHE A 237 9.81 -9.67 -18.50
C PHE A 237 9.91 -8.26 -19.10
N LYS A 238 8.80 -7.77 -19.60
CA LYS A 238 8.70 -6.41 -20.14
C LYS A 238 8.64 -5.39 -19.01
N TYR A 239 9.51 -4.37 -19.08
CA TYR A 239 9.59 -3.31 -18.09
C TYR A 239 9.95 -1.99 -18.79
N PRO A 240 8.98 -1.11 -19.02
CA PRO A 240 9.24 0.17 -19.65
C PRO A 240 9.91 1.11 -18.66
N LYS A 241 11.17 1.48 -18.92
CA LYS A 241 11.84 2.53 -18.13
C LYS A 241 11.38 3.91 -18.60
N ALA A 242 11.62 4.92 -17.77
CA ALA A 242 11.27 6.30 -18.10
C ALA A 242 11.81 6.73 -19.48
N GLY A 243 10.95 7.22 -20.33
CA GLY A 243 11.27 7.64 -21.70
C GLY A 243 11.23 6.55 -22.76
N GLU A 244 11.02 5.29 -22.36
CA GLU A 244 10.90 4.13 -23.26
C GLU A 244 9.45 3.88 -23.69
N ASN A 245 9.25 2.95 -24.64
CA ASN A 245 7.92 2.57 -25.10
C ASN A 245 7.12 1.87 -24.01
N ASN A 246 5.85 2.24 -23.86
CA ASN A 246 4.84 1.52 -23.08
C ASN A 246 4.08 0.53 -23.95
N SER A 247 3.32 -0.38 -23.31
CA SER A 247 2.37 -1.23 -24.02
C SER A 247 1.33 -0.40 -24.77
N LEU A 248 1.02 -0.78 -26.00
CA LEU A 248 -0.14 -0.25 -26.71
C LEU A 248 -1.41 -0.89 -26.15
N VAL A 249 -2.37 -0.05 -25.72
CA VAL A 249 -3.57 -0.53 -25.02
C VAL A 249 -4.83 -0.28 -25.83
N SER A 250 -5.79 -1.22 -25.77
CA SER A 250 -7.07 -1.10 -26.45
C SER A 250 -8.20 -1.75 -25.65
N ILE A 251 -9.43 -1.23 -25.80
CA ILE A 251 -10.63 -1.76 -25.15
C ILE A 251 -11.39 -2.63 -26.14
N HIS A 252 -11.75 -3.84 -25.72
CA HIS A 252 -12.51 -4.81 -26.47
C HIS A 252 -13.77 -5.22 -25.72
N ILE A 253 -14.84 -5.51 -26.43
CA ILE A 253 -16.09 -6.06 -25.89
C ILE A 253 -16.40 -7.35 -26.63
N TYR A 254 -16.40 -8.46 -25.90
CA TYR A 254 -16.86 -9.75 -26.38
C TYR A 254 -18.35 -9.93 -26.10
N ASP A 255 -19.12 -10.21 -27.15
CA ASP A 255 -20.55 -10.52 -27.06
C ASP A 255 -20.75 -12.04 -27.14
N LEU A 256 -21.23 -12.64 -26.06
CA LEU A 256 -21.39 -14.08 -25.94
C LEU A 256 -22.48 -14.62 -26.92
N LYS A 257 -23.51 -13.82 -27.18
CA LYS A 257 -24.61 -14.24 -28.08
C LYS A 257 -24.18 -14.24 -29.53
N GLN A 258 -23.33 -13.30 -29.91
CA GLN A 258 -22.79 -13.17 -31.26
C GLN A 258 -21.50 -13.99 -31.44
N ASN A 259 -20.89 -14.46 -30.36
CA ASN A 259 -19.58 -15.11 -30.34
C ASN A 259 -18.53 -14.28 -31.11
N SER A 260 -18.48 -12.97 -30.86
CA SER A 260 -17.61 -12.06 -31.57
C SER A 260 -17.09 -10.93 -30.65
N THR A 261 -15.89 -10.46 -30.97
CA THR A 261 -15.24 -9.35 -30.27
C THR A 261 -15.27 -8.12 -31.18
N ALA A 262 -15.53 -6.96 -30.57
CA ALA A 262 -15.44 -5.65 -31.22
C ALA A 262 -14.51 -4.73 -30.42
N GLN A 263 -13.69 -3.94 -31.12
CA GLN A 263 -12.77 -2.97 -30.53
C GLN A 263 -13.39 -1.59 -30.48
N VAL A 264 -13.20 -0.89 -29.34
CA VAL A 264 -13.59 0.52 -29.19
C VAL A 264 -12.58 1.41 -29.90
N ASP A 265 -13.05 2.36 -30.71
CA ASP A 265 -12.18 3.32 -31.39
C ASP A 265 -11.65 4.37 -30.38
N LEU A 266 -10.33 4.37 -30.17
CA LEU A 266 -9.56 5.31 -29.35
C LEU A 266 -8.45 5.98 -30.19
N SER A 267 -8.56 5.98 -31.52
CA SER A 267 -7.52 6.47 -32.44
C SER A 267 -7.21 7.97 -32.32
N GLU A 268 -8.07 8.75 -31.65
CA GLU A 268 -7.78 10.15 -31.34
C GLU A 268 -6.73 10.35 -30.24
N PHE A 269 -6.39 9.27 -29.47
CA PHE A 269 -5.39 9.33 -28.44
C PHE A 269 -4.06 8.76 -28.92
N ASN A 270 -2.98 9.44 -28.58
CA ASN A 270 -1.63 8.97 -28.79
C ASN A 270 -0.96 8.81 -27.41
N ASP A 271 -0.25 7.69 -27.20
CA ASP A 271 0.54 7.43 -26.01
C ASP A 271 -0.24 7.72 -24.71
N PHE A 272 -1.12 6.80 -24.37
CA PHE A 272 -2.09 6.93 -23.29
C PHE A 272 -2.21 5.63 -22.48
N TYR A 273 -2.81 5.74 -21.31
CA TYR A 273 -3.13 4.61 -20.45
C TYR A 273 -4.64 4.45 -20.29
N ILE A 274 -5.08 3.21 -20.01
CA ILE A 274 -6.47 2.86 -19.64
C ILE A 274 -6.45 2.29 -18.22
N PRO A 275 -6.35 3.11 -17.17
CA PRO A 275 -6.17 2.60 -15.81
C PRO A 275 -7.38 1.87 -15.25
N ARG A 276 -8.61 2.13 -15.76
CA ARG A 276 -9.84 1.51 -15.26
C ARG A 276 -10.86 1.31 -16.36
N ILE A 277 -11.49 0.14 -16.35
CA ILE A 277 -12.76 -0.12 -17.03
C ILE A 277 -13.75 -0.71 -16.04
N LYS A 278 -15.03 -0.41 -16.18
CA LYS A 278 -16.09 -0.99 -15.35
C LYS A 278 -17.46 -0.82 -16.02
N TRP A 279 -18.23 -1.89 -16.12
CA TRP A 279 -19.63 -1.75 -16.51
C TRP A 279 -20.40 -0.96 -15.46
N THR A 280 -21.33 -0.11 -15.92
CA THR A 280 -22.25 0.61 -15.06
C THR A 280 -23.42 -0.30 -14.64
N ASN A 281 -24.41 0.26 -13.93
CA ASN A 281 -25.64 -0.51 -13.65
C ASN A 281 -26.56 -0.64 -14.87
N ASP A 282 -26.23 0.00 -16.00
CA ASP A 282 -26.87 -0.20 -17.30
C ASP A 282 -26.13 -1.31 -18.06
N ASN A 283 -26.88 -2.30 -18.51
CA ASN A 283 -26.37 -3.48 -19.18
C ASN A 283 -25.56 -3.19 -20.46
N ASN A 284 -25.78 -2.05 -21.08
CA ASN A 284 -25.12 -1.65 -22.33
C ASN A 284 -24.14 -0.48 -22.18
N LEU A 285 -23.83 -0.06 -20.97
CA LEU A 285 -23.00 1.13 -20.74
C LEU A 285 -21.72 0.78 -19.97
N LEU A 286 -20.59 0.77 -20.66
CA LEU A 286 -19.26 0.59 -20.08
C LEU A 286 -18.64 1.94 -19.74
N SER A 287 -18.08 2.08 -18.53
CA SER A 287 -17.22 3.22 -18.18
C SER A 287 -15.75 2.87 -18.43
N ALA A 288 -14.99 3.81 -18.98
CA ALA A 288 -13.55 3.67 -19.19
C ALA A 288 -12.85 4.98 -18.85
N GLN A 289 -11.73 4.88 -18.14
CA GLN A 289 -10.83 6.02 -17.92
C GLN A 289 -9.67 5.93 -18.90
N VAL A 290 -9.38 7.06 -19.54
CA VAL A 290 -8.25 7.24 -20.44
C VAL A 290 -7.44 8.41 -19.91
N ILE A 291 -6.14 8.23 -19.71
CA ILE A 291 -5.24 9.26 -19.21
C ILE A 291 -4.01 9.36 -20.13
N ASN A 292 -3.57 10.57 -20.43
CA ASN A 292 -2.38 10.79 -21.24
C ASN A 292 -1.09 10.33 -20.54
N ARG A 293 0.01 10.18 -21.28
CA ARG A 293 1.30 9.72 -20.76
C ARG A 293 1.81 10.57 -19.59
N HIS A 294 1.66 11.89 -19.62
CA HIS A 294 2.02 12.80 -18.52
C HIS A 294 1.10 12.68 -17.29
N GLN A 295 0.02 11.92 -17.39
CA GLN A 295 -0.95 11.65 -16.34
C GLN A 295 -1.57 12.92 -15.72
N ASN A 296 -1.73 13.96 -16.51
CA ASN A 296 -2.28 15.24 -16.09
C ASN A 296 -3.59 15.63 -16.79
N ASP A 297 -4.10 14.77 -17.69
CA ASP A 297 -5.39 14.91 -18.40
C ASP A 297 -6.11 13.55 -18.41
N LEU A 298 -7.03 13.35 -17.47
CA LEU A 298 -7.82 12.12 -17.32
C LEU A 298 -9.24 12.35 -17.83
N LYS A 299 -9.68 11.48 -18.74
CA LYS A 299 -11.02 11.48 -19.31
C LYS A 299 -11.79 10.23 -18.88
N LEU A 300 -13.00 10.43 -18.36
CA LEU A 300 -13.97 9.37 -18.12
C LEU A 300 -14.95 9.32 -19.28
N PHE A 301 -14.99 8.21 -19.99
CA PHE A 301 -15.95 7.94 -21.05
C PHE A 301 -17.02 6.96 -20.61
N PHE A 302 -18.24 7.14 -21.13
CA PHE A 302 -19.24 6.10 -21.21
C PHE A 302 -19.32 5.60 -22.64
N ILE A 303 -19.25 4.28 -22.81
CA ILE A 303 -19.18 3.58 -24.10
C ILE A 303 -20.42 2.71 -24.22
N ASP A 304 -21.18 2.88 -25.30
CA ASP A 304 -22.31 2.02 -25.63
C ASP A 304 -21.79 0.64 -26.06
N GLY A 305 -22.17 -0.41 -25.33
CA GLY A 305 -21.68 -1.78 -25.54
C GLY A 305 -22.25 -2.47 -26.80
N LYS A 306 -23.09 -1.79 -27.60
CA LYS A 306 -23.62 -2.32 -28.88
C LYS A 306 -23.04 -1.55 -30.06
N THR A 307 -23.07 -0.22 -30.00
CA THR A 307 -22.64 0.65 -31.10
C THR A 307 -21.18 1.06 -31.00
N LEU A 308 -20.53 0.82 -29.84
CA LEU A 308 -19.17 1.24 -29.49
C LEU A 308 -18.95 2.75 -29.48
N THR A 309 -20.04 3.52 -29.58
CA THR A 309 -19.96 4.99 -29.49
C THR A 309 -19.58 5.40 -28.07
N LYS A 310 -18.64 6.36 -27.95
CA LYS A 310 -18.19 6.87 -26.67
C LYS A 310 -18.67 8.30 -26.45
N LYS A 311 -19.01 8.61 -25.20
CA LYS A 311 -19.40 9.94 -24.73
C LYS A 311 -18.47 10.35 -23.60
N LEU A 312 -17.83 11.53 -23.73
CA LEU A 312 -17.06 12.12 -22.64
C LEU A 312 -18.01 12.55 -21.52
N ILE A 313 -17.77 12.04 -20.31
CA ILE A 313 -18.60 12.28 -19.11
C ILE A 313 -17.91 13.26 -18.17
N LEU A 314 -16.60 13.09 -17.96
CA LEU A 314 -15.83 13.95 -17.09
C LEU A 314 -14.41 14.10 -17.64
N ASN A 315 -13.88 15.31 -17.52
CA ASN A 315 -12.47 15.60 -17.76
C ASN A 315 -11.86 16.17 -16.47
N GLU A 316 -10.81 15.53 -15.98
CA GLU A 316 -10.03 15.96 -14.81
C GLU A 316 -8.64 16.34 -15.29
N THR A 317 -8.20 17.57 -14.99
CA THR A 317 -6.88 18.05 -15.40
C THR A 317 -6.16 18.69 -14.21
N ASP A 318 -4.85 18.59 -14.22
CA ASP A 318 -3.98 19.25 -13.24
C ASP A 318 -2.70 19.70 -13.93
N LYS A 319 -2.06 20.76 -13.46
CA LYS A 319 -0.77 21.23 -13.99
C LYS A 319 0.39 20.26 -13.71
N ALA A 320 0.27 19.44 -12.66
CA ALA A 320 1.24 18.43 -12.29
C ALA A 320 0.75 17.03 -12.73
N TYR A 321 -0.11 16.40 -11.96
CA TYR A 321 -0.69 15.09 -12.28
C TYR A 321 -2.06 14.91 -11.61
N VAL A 322 -2.86 13.99 -12.15
CA VAL A 322 -4.16 13.60 -11.63
C VAL A 322 -4.05 12.20 -11.00
N ASP A 323 -4.52 12.04 -9.78
CA ASP A 323 -4.65 10.72 -9.16
C ASP A 323 -5.83 9.97 -9.78
N VAL A 324 -5.59 8.72 -10.18
CA VAL A 324 -6.64 7.86 -10.74
C VAL A 324 -7.60 7.43 -9.64
N ALA A 325 -8.86 7.86 -9.75
CA ALA A 325 -9.93 7.52 -8.80
C ALA A 325 -10.84 6.41 -9.34
N THR A 326 -11.43 5.62 -8.45
CA THR A 326 -12.49 4.67 -8.81
C THR A 326 -13.82 5.39 -8.94
N VAL A 327 -14.59 5.09 -9.99
CA VAL A 327 -15.96 5.60 -10.15
C VAL A 327 -16.90 4.78 -9.27
N ASN A 328 -17.62 5.47 -8.37
CA ASN A 328 -18.58 4.82 -7.47
C ASN A 328 -20.01 5.13 -7.96
N PHE A 329 -20.58 4.20 -8.73
CA PHE A 329 -21.91 4.34 -9.31
C PHE A 329 -23.03 4.11 -8.28
N LEU A 330 -24.07 4.96 -8.32
CA LEU A 330 -25.36 4.73 -7.69
C LEU A 330 -26.26 3.95 -8.67
N GLN A 331 -27.41 3.45 -8.19
CA GLN A 331 -28.31 2.61 -9.00
C GLN A 331 -28.81 3.27 -10.30
N ASP A 332 -28.93 4.60 -10.31
CA ASP A 332 -29.36 5.41 -11.47
C ASP A 332 -28.20 5.83 -12.38
N ASN A 333 -26.99 5.27 -12.17
CA ASN A 333 -25.74 5.61 -12.83
C ASN A 333 -25.24 7.04 -12.55
N SER A 334 -25.84 7.79 -11.63
CA SER A 334 -25.15 8.91 -11.01
C SER A 334 -23.94 8.38 -10.22
N PHE A 335 -22.95 9.21 -9.93
CA PHE A 335 -21.74 8.69 -9.32
C PHE A 335 -21.06 9.67 -8.37
N VAL A 336 -20.30 9.10 -7.44
CA VAL A 336 -19.39 9.84 -6.55
C VAL A 336 -17.97 9.72 -7.09
N TRP A 337 -17.30 10.87 -7.17
CA TRP A 337 -15.95 11.02 -7.69
C TRP A 337 -15.04 11.67 -6.65
N LEU A 338 -13.80 11.20 -6.51
CA LEU A 338 -12.76 11.80 -5.69
C LEU A 338 -11.90 12.72 -6.57
N SER A 339 -11.61 13.94 -6.09
CA SER A 339 -10.84 14.92 -6.86
C SER A 339 -10.14 15.93 -5.94
N GLU A 340 -8.94 16.35 -6.35
CA GLU A 340 -8.16 17.41 -5.68
C GLU A 340 -8.33 18.80 -6.32
N ARG A 341 -9.34 19.00 -7.16
CA ARG A 341 -9.52 20.22 -7.99
C ARG A 341 -9.65 21.52 -7.20
N ASP A 342 -9.99 21.46 -5.93
CA ASP A 342 -10.05 22.63 -5.02
C ASP A 342 -8.84 22.74 -4.09
N GLY A 343 -7.78 21.93 -4.33
CA GLY A 343 -6.55 21.91 -3.57
C GLY A 343 -6.46 20.81 -2.51
N PHE A 344 -7.56 20.09 -2.23
CA PHE A 344 -7.62 18.96 -1.31
C PHE A 344 -8.45 17.83 -1.90
N ASN A 345 -8.20 16.58 -1.50
CA ASN A 345 -8.95 15.45 -2.01
C ASN A 345 -10.35 15.40 -1.38
N HIS A 346 -11.39 15.61 -2.19
CA HIS A 346 -12.78 15.67 -1.77
C HIS A 346 -13.72 14.84 -2.62
N LEU A 347 -14.93 14.57 -2.07
CA LEU A 347 -16.02 13.85 -2.74
C LEU A 347 -16.90 14.82 -3.51
N TYR A 348 -17.19 14.47 -4.78
CA TYR A 348 -18.04 15.21 -5.71
C TYR A 348 -19.16 14.29 -6.23
N TYR A 349 -20.37 14.81 -6.34
CA TYR A 349 -21.54 14.08 -6.83
C TYR A 349 -21.93 14.54 -8.23
N TYR A 350 -22.01 13.60 -9.14
CA TYR A 350 -22.37 13.82 -10.55
C TYR A 350 -23.63 13.05 -10.92
N ASN A 351 -24.44 13.61 -11.84
CA ASN A 351 -25.48 12.82 -12.49
C ASN A 351 -24.88 11.90 -13.57
N LYS A 352 -25.70 10.99 -14.11
CA LYS A 352 -25.30 10.03 -15.13
C LYS A 352 -24.79 10.66 -16.45
N ASP A 353 -25.09 11.94 -16.70
CA ASP A 353 -24.68 12.66 -17.90
C ASP A 353 -23.37 13.44 -17.71
N GLY A 354 -22.75 13.37 -16.53
CA GLY A 354 -21.51 14.04 -16.18
C GLY A 354 -21.69 15.48 -15.69
N LYS A 355 -22.94 15.91 -15.40
CA LYS A 355 -23.16 17.23 -14.79
C LYS A 355 -22.90 17.14 -13.28
N LEU A 356 -22.00 17.99 -12.78
CA LEU A 356 -21.77 18.15 -11.35
C LEU A 356 -23.06 18.63 -10.66
N ILE A 357 -23.49 17.87 -9.65
CA ILE A 357 -24.64 18.22 -8.81
C ILE A 357 -24.16 19.06 -7.63
N ASN A 358 -23.18 18.57 -6.87
CA ASN A 358 -22.55 19.31 -5.78
C ASN A 358 -21.20 18.70 -5.37
N GLN A 359 -20.39 19.52 -4.71
CA GLN A 359 -19.28 19.05 -3.88
C GLN A 359 -19.82 18.62 -2.53
N ILE A 360 -19.57 17.35 -2.14
CA ILE A 360 -20.11 16.76 -0.92
C ILE A 360 -19.28 17.16 0.30
N THR A 361 -17.95 17.03 0.19
CA THR A 361 -17.00 17.40 1.26
C THR A 361 -16.15 18.58 0.82
N LYS A 362 -15.75 19.43 1.77
CA LYS A 362 -14.90 20.60 1.50
C LYS A 362 -14.17 21.09 2.75
N GLY A 363 -13.05 21.74 2.57
CA GLY A 363 -12.21 22.29 3.65
C GLY A 363 -10.72 22.07 3.38
N ASN A 364 -9.87 22.60 4.27
CA ASN A 364 -8.41 22.43 4.15
C ASN A 364 -7.97 21.10 4.77
N TRP A 365 -8.53 20.00 4.30
CA TRP A 365 -8.28 18.63 4.74
C TRP A 365 -8.71 17.66 3.64
N GLU A 366 -8.26 16.42 3.70
CA GLU A 366 -8.48 15.42 2.65
C GLU A 366 -9.37 14.27 3.12
N VAL A 367 -10.22 13.79 2.23
CA VAL A 367 -10.81 12.45 2.29
C VAL A 367 -9.70 11.45 1.95
N THR A 368 -9.51 10.46 2.81
CA THR A 368 -8.48 9.44 2.64
C THR A 368 -9.04 8.10 2.18
N ASP A 369 -10.31 7.85 2.45
CA ASP A 369 -11.01 6.64 1.99
C ASP A 369 -12.52 6.91 1.86
N TYR A 370 -13.17 6.22 0.93
CA TYR A 370 -14.61 6.25 0.71
C TYR A 370 -15.19 4.85 0.93
N TYR A 371 -15.99 4.69 1.98
CA TYR A 371 -16.54 3.39 2.36
C TYR A 371 -17.85 3.02 1.66
N GLY A 372 -18.56 3.99 1.09
CA GLY A 372 -19.80 3.75 0.37
C GLY A 372 -20.95 4.66 0.82
N ILE A 373 -22.15 4.31 0.38
CA ILE A 373 -23.37 5.09 0.59
C ILE A 373 -24.54 4.21 1.03
N ASP A 374 -25.22 4.61 2.10
CA ASP A 374 -26.60 4.18 2.36
C ASP A 374 -27.52 4.89 1.37
N THR A 375 -27.95 4.18 0.34
CA THR A 375 -28.78 4.73 -0.73
C THR A 375 -30.19 5.10 -0.26
N LYS A 376 -30.70 4.45 0.79
CA LYS A 376 -32.02 4.75 1.37
C LYS A 376 -31.99 6.05 2.16
N ALA A 377 -30.97 6.20 3.02
CA ALA A 377 -30.77 7.42 3.80
C ALA A 377 -30.09 8.54 3.00
N LYS A 378 -29.55 8.24 1.81
CA LYS A 378 -28.71 9.14 0.99
C LYS A 378 -27.52 9.69 1.78
N LYS A 379 -26.87 8.83 2.56
CA LYS A 379 -25.78 9.18 3.48
C LYS A 379 -24.50 8.43 3.08
N LEU A 380 -23.40 9.18 2.91
CA LEU A 380 -22.09 8.65 2.59
C LEU A 380 -21.27 8.46 3.85
N PHE A 381 -20.35 7.51 3.79
CA PHE A 381 -19.38 7.21 4.83
C PHE A 381 -17.97 7.26 4.27
N TYR A 382 -17.08 7.94 4.98
CA TYR A 382 -15.71 8.19 4.51
C TYR A 382 -14.74 8.35 5.69
N GLN A 383 -13.45 8.22 5.39
CA GLN A 383 -12.36 8.54 6.31
C GLN A 383 -11.73 9.87 5.90
N SER A 384 -11.29 10.65 6.86
CA SER A 384 -10.56 11.88 6.58
C SER A 384 -9.54 12.27 7.64
N VAL A 385 -8.70 13.27 7.27
CA VAL A 385 -7.70 13.90 8.13
C VAL A 385 -8.16 15.24 8.72
N GLU A 386 -9.46 15.44 8.87
CA GLU A 386 -10.03 16.74 9.29
C GLU A 386 -9.50 17.24 10.65
N ARG A 387 -9.20 16.34 11.60
CA ARG A 387 -8.61 16.70 12.90
C ARG A 387 -7.09 16.93 12.88
N GLY A 388 -6.47 16.74 11.75
CA GLY A 388 -5.02 16.86 11.52
C GLY A 388 -4.46 15.75 10.66
N SER A 389 -3.46 16.05 9.87
CA SER A 389 -2.89 15.16 8.86
C SER A 389 -2.37 13.82 9.42
N ILE A 390 -2.01 13.77 10.70
CA ILE A 390 -1.49 12.56 11.36
C ILE A 390 -2.59 11.63 11.88
N TYR A 391 -3.87 12.04 11.85
CA TYR A 391 -5.01 11.28 12.36
C TYR A 391 -5.91 10.78 11.24
N ARG A 392 -6.70 9.75 11.54
CA ARG A 392 -7.73 9.21 10.67
C ARG A 392 -9.01 9.05 11.46
N ASP A 393 -10.09 9.65 10.97
CA ASP A 393 -11.42 9.57 11.55
C ASP A 393 -12.48 9.16 10.54
N ILE A 394 -13.52 8.50 11.04
CA ILE A 394 -14.67 8.08 10.25
C ILE A 394 -15.77 9.12 10.37
N TYR A 395 -16.36 9.47 9.23
CA TYR A 395 -17.44 10.44 9.11
C TYR A 395 -18.61 9.88 8.32
N ALA A 396 -19.79 10.41 8.62
CA ALA A 396 -20.99 10.30 7.81
C ALA A 396 -21.42 11.68 7.34
N ILE A 397 -21.93 11.80 6.10
CA ILE A 397 -22.42 13.05 5.53
C ILE A 397 -23.56 12.75 4.55
N ASP A 398 -24.56 13.62 4.47
CA ASP A 398 -25.60 13.47 3.47
C ASP A 398 -25.06 13.73 2.06
N LEU A 399 -25.64 13.08 1.04
CA LEU A 399 -25.24 13.21 -0.37
C LEU A 399 -25.25 14.68 -0.86
N ASN A 400 -26.04 15.54 -0.24
CA ASN A 400 -26.09 16.97 -0.52
C ASN A 400 -25.03 17.80 0.23
N GLY A 401 -24.11 17.15 0.97
CA GLY A 401 -23.05 17.81 1.74
C GLY A 401 -23.47 18.39 3.08
N LYS A 402 -24.67 18.11 3.58
CA LYS A 402 -25.17 18.57 4.88
C LYS A 402 -25.10 17.48 5.94
N ASN A 403 -25.40 17.85 7.20
CA ASN A 403 -25.51 16.94 8.35
C ASN A 403 -24.28 16.03 8.55
N LYS A 404 -23.08 16.60 8.37
CA LYS A 404 -21.81 15.89 8.65
C LYS A 404 -21.74 15.49 10.12
N THR A 405 -21.39 14.23 10.39
CA THR A 405 -21.23 13.66 11.73
C THR A 405 -19.93 12.88 11.79
N ARG A 406 -19.07 13.14 12.79
CA ARG A 406 -17.92 12.30 13.11
C ARG A 406 -18.40 11.08 13.89
N LEU A 407 -17.95 9.88 13.50
CA LEU A 407 -18.34 8.60 14.10
C LEU A 407 -17.29 7.99 15.03
N THR A 408 -16.09 8.59 15.12
CA THR A 408 -14.98 8.15 15.99
C THR A 408 -14.52 9.28 16.87
N ASP A 409 -14.30 9.01 18.16
CA ASP A 409 -13.93 10.02 19.15
C ASP A 409 -12.44 10.01 19.48
N ASN A 410 -11.82 8.82 19.55
CA ASN A 410 -10.43 8.67 19.93
C ASN A 410 -9.48 9.24 18.86
N LEU A 411 -8.50 10.03 19.29
CA LEU A 411 -7.40 10.46 18.43
C LEU A 411 -6.47 9.28 18.12
N GLY A 412 -6.06 9.18 16.86
CA GLY A 412 -5.24 8.10 16.34
C GLY A 412 -5.67 7.74 14.92
N THR A 413 -5.49 6.49 14.56
CA THR A 413 -5.91 5.95 13.26
C THR A 413 -7.13 5.06 13.45
N ASN A 414 -8.22 5.43 12.80
CA ASN A 414 -9.48 4.67 12.73
C ASN A 414 -9.73 4.24 11.29
N THR A 415 -10.05 2.95 11.07
CA THR A 415 -10.53 2.41 9.79
C THR A 415 -11.81 1.63 10.02
N ALA A 416 -12.66 1.49 8.99
CA ALA A 416 -13.97 0.87 9.16
C ALA A 416 -14.25 -0.22 8.13
N VAL A 417 -14.99 -1.25 8.55
CA VAL A 417 -15.70 -2.18 7.68
C VAL A 417 -17.18 -2.04 7.98
N PHE A 418 -17.94 -1.48 7.05
CA PHE A 418 -19.37 -1.26 7.21
C PHE A 418 -20.17 -2.53 6.92
N SER A 419 -21.29 -2.67 7.65
CA SER A 419 -22.33 -3.63 7.27
C SER A 419 -22.96 -3.22 5.93
N PRO A 420 -23.50 -4.13 5.14
CA PRO A 420 -24.10 -3.84 3.84
C PRO A 420 -25.25 -2.81 3.88
N GLN A 421 -25.92 -2.74 5.02
CA GLN A 421 -27.01 -1.78 5.24
C GLN A 421 -26.53 -0.45 5.82
N PHE A 422 -25.23 -0.31 6.08
CA PHE A 422 -24.62 0.87 6.71
C PHE A 422 -25.25 1.26 8.06
N ASP A 423 -25.85 0.32 8.79
CA ASP A 423 -26.41 0.54 10.13
C ASP A 423 -25.35 0.32 11.25
N LEU A 424 -24.35 -0.52 10.97
CA LEU A 424 -23.25 -0.86 11.85
C LEU A 424 -21.93 -0.80 11.10
N PHE A 425 -20.84 -0.65 11.85
CA PHE A 425 -19.50 -0.83 11.31
C PHE A 425 -18.54 -1.40 12.36
N ILE A 426 -17.58 -2.19 11.92
CA ILE A 426 -16.43 -2.61 12.72
C ILE A 426 -15.39 -1.50 12.60
N ASN A 427 -15.12 -0.81 13.71
CA ASN A 427 -14.03 0.16 13.79
C ASN A 427 -12.74 -0.53 14.23
N ILE A 428 -11.65 -0.26 13.54
CA ILE A 428 -10.29 -0.68 13.90
C ILE A 428 -9.55 0.57 14.33
N TYR A 429 -9.30 0.69 15.60
CA TYR A 429 -8.63 1.85 16.18
C TYR A 429 -7.24 1.48 16.68
N SER A 430 -6.25 2.33 16.43
CA SER A 430 -4.96 2.30 17.09
C SER A 430 -4.36 3.71 17.22
N SER A 431 -3.39 3.86 18.11
CA SER A 431 -2.56 5.05 18.21
C SER A 431 -1.12 4.65 18.55
N SER A 432 -0.21 5.58 18.61
CA SER A 432 1.16 5.34 19.11
C SER A 432 1.22 4.82 20.55
N LYS A 433 0.11 4.94 21.29
CA LYS A 433 -0.03 4.53 22.71
C LYS A 433 -0.94 3.32 22.91
N ASN A 434 -1.78 3.01 21.95
CA ASN A 434 -2.80 1.95 22.07
C ASN A 434 -2.68 0.97 20.91
N ALA A 435 -2.50 -0.29 21.24
CA ALA A 435 -2.50 -1.38 20.26
C ALA A 435 -3.88 -1.54 19.61
N PRO A 436 -3.96 -2.13 18.40
CA PRO A 436 -5.20 -2.24 17.65
C PRO A 436 -6.35 -2.84 18.47
N THR A 437 -7.48 -2.12 18.49
CA THR A 437 -8.73 -2.54 19.11
C THR A 437 -9.83 -2.58 18.06
N TYR A 438 -10.65 -3.61 18.06
CA TYR A 438 -11.75 -3.82 17.14
C TYR A 438 -13.06 -3.67 17.91
N THR A 439 -13.93 -2.76 17.48
CA THR A 439 -15.23 -2.50 18.10
C THR A 439 -16.33 -2.52 17.06
N LEU A 440 -17.49 -3.05 17.43
CA LEU A 440 -18.72 -2.85 16.67
C LEU A 440 -19.34 -1.52 17.07
N ASN A 441 -19.63 -0.67 16.10
CA ASN A 441 -20.14 0.67 16.32
C ASN A 441 -21.44 0.90 15.55
N ASN A 442 -22.30 1.74 16.09
CA ASN A 442 -23.50 2.20 15.41
C ASN A 442 -23.18 3.33 14.42
N SER A 443 -23.56 3.18 13.14
CA SER A 443 -23.19 4.14 12.08
C SER A 443 -23.97 5.47 12.17
N LYS A 444 -25.05 5.53 12.94
CA LYS A 444 -25.83 6.74 13.08
C LYS A 444 -25.18 7.76 14.02
N ASN A 445 -24.46 7.30 15.04
CA ASN A 445 -23.93 8.16 16.10
C ASN A 445 -22.53 7.78 16.59
N GLY A 446 -21.88 6.78 15.98
CA GLY A 446 -20.54 6.31 16.34
C GLY A 446 -20.43 5.54 17.66
N LYS A 447 -21.49 5.38 18.43
CA LYS A 447 -21.43 4.72 19.75
C LYS A 447 -20.99 3.27 19.62
N VAL A 448 -20.05 2.87 20.48
CA VAL A 448 -19.61 1.49 20.62
C VAL A 448 -20.78 0.63 21.14
N VAL A 449 -21.09 -0.41 20.40
CA VAL A 449 -22.08 -1.43 20.75
C VAL A 449 -21.39 -2.55 21.54
N LYS A 450 -20.20 -2.99 21.06
CA LYS A 450 -19.46 -4.09 21.67
C LYS A 450 -17.98 -4.04 21.27
N GLU A 451 -17.10 -4.40 22.20
CA GLU A 451 -15.70 -4.72 21.89
C GLU A 451 -15.61 -6.13 21.29
N ILE A 452 -14.90 -6.28 20.17
CA ILE A 452 -14.75 -7.56 19.46
C ILE A 452 -13.41 -8.20 19.81
N LEU A 453 -12.33 -7.40 19.73
CA LEU A 453 -10.96 -7.86 19.95
C LEU A 453 -10.11 -6.70 20.47
N ASN A 454 -9.21 -7.01 21.40
CA ASN A 454 -8.20 -6.09 21.88
C ASN A 454 -6.82 -6.76 21.99
N ASN A 455 -5.78 -5.95 22.20
CA ASN A 455 -4.40 -6.39 22.34
C ASN A 455 -3.81 -6.08 23.73
N LYS A 456 -4.63 -6.03 24.77
CA LYS A 456 -4.22 -5.73 26.17
C LYS A 456 -3.13 -6.65 26.68
N GLU A 457 -3.15 -7.95 26.29
CA GLU A 457 -2.09 -8.90 26.68
C GLU A 457 -0.73 -8.50 26.08
N LEU A 458 -0.70 -8.04 24.83
CA LEU A 458 0.51 -7.51 24.20
C LEU A 458 0.96 -6.23 24.91
N GLU A 459 0.05 -5.28 25.15
CA GLU A 459 0.35 -4.04 25.87
C GLU A 459 0.95 -4.34 27.25
N GLN A 460 0.35 -5.26 28.00
CA GLN A 460 0.86 -5.71 29.30
C GLN A 460 2.25 -6.36 29.17
N LYS A 461 2.48 -7.23 28.18
CA LYS A 461 3.81 -7.81 27.92
C LYS A 461 4.85 -6.70 27.66
N LEU A 462 4.47 -5.68 26.88
CA LEU A 462 5.37 -4.61 26.47
C LEU A 462 5.74 -3.64 27.60
N THR A 463 5.02 -3.64 28.73
CA THR A 463 5.38 -2.78 29.89
C THR A 463 6.77 -3.11 30.43
N ALA A 464 7.20 -4.39 30.34
CA ALA A 464 8.53 -4.81 30.79
C ALA A 464 9.67 -4.22 29.92
N TYR A 465 9.39 -3.86 28.67
CA TYR A 465 10.36 -3.31 27.72
C TYR A 465 10.49 -1.79 27.84
N GLN A 466 9.57 -1.11 28.52
CA GLN A 466 9.53 0.36 28.66
C GLN A 466 9.72 1.05 27.29
N LEU A 467 8.84 0.70 26.33
CA LEU A 467 8.91 1.25 24.97
C LEU A 467 8.94 2.79 25.00
N PRO A 468 9.73 3.42 24.12
CA PRO A 468 9.73 4.87 23.99
C PRO A 468 8.37 5.36 23.49
N THR A 469 7.99 6.57 23.90
CA THR A 469 6.81 7.24 23.34
C THR A 469 7.19 7.94 22.04
N LYS A 470 6.33 7.84 21.01
CA LYS A 470 6.41 8.73 19.85
C LYS A 470 5.91 10.11 20.24
N GLU A 471 6.83 11.06 20.38
CA GLU A 471 6.52 12.47 20.62
C GLU A 471 6.29 13.13 19.25
N PHE A 472 5.06 13.57 18.95
CA PHE A 472 4.77 14.30 17.73
C PHE A 472 5.18 15.77 17.88
N ILE A 473 6.01 16.25 16.96
CA ILE A 473 6.57 17.61 16.98
C ILE A 473 6.44 18.27 15.61
N GLN A 474 6.61 19.59 15.58
CA GLN A 474 6.70 20.37 14.34
C GLN A 474 8.12 20.92 14.21
N ILE A 475 8.73 20.74 13.05
CA ILE A 475 10.05 21.27 12.73
C ILE A 475 9.89 22.45 11.77
N PRO A 476 10.29 23.69 12.19
CA PRO A 476 10.16 24.86 11.34
C PRO A 476 11.21 24.86 10.21
N THR A 477 10.79 25.23 9.00
CA THR A 477 11.69 25.55 7.90
C THR A 477 11.97 27.04 7.81
N VAL A 478 12.98 27.40 7.02
CA VAL A 478 13.38 28.83 6.82
C VAL A 478 12.26 29.68 6.21
N ASN A 479 11.31 29.06 5.50
CA ASN A 479 10.17 29.73 4.88
C ASN A 479 8.91 29.73 5.75
N GLY A 480 9.01 29.35 7.04
CA GLY A 480 7.90 29.31 7.99
C GLY A 480 7.00 28.07 7.87
N LEU A 481 7.26 27.19 6.91
CA LEU A 481 6.55 25.91 6.80
C LEU A 481 6.91 25.02 8.00
N GLN A 482 5.92 24.33 8.57
CA GLN A 482 6.10 23.38 9.66
C GLN A 482 6.07 21.96 9.11
N LEU A 483 7.12 21.16 9.34
CA LEU A 483 7.18 19.76 8.95
C LEU A 483 6.69 18.88 10.10
N ASN A 484 5.82 17.91 9.79
CA ASN A 484 5.42 16.93 10.79
C ASN A 484 6.58 15.98 11.09
N ALA A 485 6.80 15.70 12.36
CA ALA A 485 7.80 14.74 12.80
C ALA A 485 7.32 13.98 14.03
N TRP A 486 7.89 12.79 14.24
CA TRP A 486 7.86 12.15 15.55
C TRP A 486 9.29 11.84 16.01
N MET A 487 9.46 11.84 17.34
CA MET A 487 10.73 11.55 18.00
C MET A 487 10.53 10.47 19.06
N MET A 488 11.42 9.48 19.09
CA MET A 488 11.57 8.52 20.18
C MET A 488 12.88 8.79 20.91
N LYS A 489 12.83 8.87 22.23
CA LYS A 489 13.99 9.06 23.12
C LYS A 489 14.24 7.84 23.98
N PRO A 490 15.47 7.60 24.46
CA PRO A 490 15.73 6.60 25.50
C PRO A 490 14.79 6.73 26.70
N ALA A 491 14.43 5.62 27.34
CA ALA A 491 13.55 5.65 28.52
C ALA A 491 14.18 6.39 29.71
N ASP A 492 15.50 6.39 29.80
CA ASP A 492 16.33 7.11 30.78
C ASP A 492 16.88 8.44 30.24
N PHE A 493 16.17 9.06 29.30
CA PHE A 493 16.59 10.32 28.66
C PHE A 493 16.90 11.42 29.70
N ASP A 494 18.10 11.99 29.57
CA ASP A 494 18.59 13.10 30.39
C ASP A 494 18.94 14.29 29.48
N ALA A 495 18.22 15.39 29.61
CA ALA A 495 18.42 16.58 28.78
C ALA A 495 19.82 17.27 28.95
N ASN A 496 20.61 16.86 29.95
CA ASN A 496 21.97 17.32 30.16
C ASN A 496 23.03 16.47 29.45
N LYS A 497 22.63 15.35 28.85
CA LYS A 497 23.49 14.48 28.03
C LYS A 497 23.27 14.77 26.57
N GLN A 498 24.24 14.40 25.73
CA GLN A 498 24.14 14.49 24.28
C GLN A 498 24.00 13.07 23.68
N TYR A 499 23.03 12.92 22.79
CA TYR A 499 22.67 11.65 22.16
C TYR A 499 22.91 11.71 20.65
N PRO A 500 23.35 10.60 20.02
CA PRO A 500 23.31 10.47 18.58
C PRO A 500 21.86 10.43 18.09
N VAL A 501 21.63 10.94 16.88
CA VAL A 501 20.32 10.92 16.23
C VAL A 501 20.35 10.02 15.01
N PHE A 502 19.38 9.11 14.92
CA PHE A 502 19.17 8.26 13.74
C PHE A 502 17.83 8.60 13.11
N MET A 503 17.86 9.17 11.90
CA MET A 503 16.67 9.60 11.18
C MET A 503 16.17 8.49 10.27
N TYR A 504 14.85 8.29 10.25
CA TYR A 504 14.15 7.43 9.30
C TYR A 504 13.25 8.26 8.41
N GLN A 505 13.18 7.93 7.13
CA GLN A 505 12.24 8.58 6.21
C GLN A 505 11.96 7.70 4.99
N TYR A 506 10.82 7.94 4.31
CA TYR A 506 10.52 7.45 2.98
C TYR A 506 10.45 8.62 1.98
N SER A 507 9.64 9.63 2.27
CA SER A 507 9.50 10.91 1.56
C SER A 507 8.95 10.83 0.12
N GLY A 508 8.60 9.64 -0.39
CA GLY A 508 8.02 9.50 -1.74
C GLY A 508 6.71 10.29 -1.89
N PRO A 509 6.38 10.77 -3.10
CA PRO A 509 5.18 11.57 -3.35
C PRO A 509 3.91 10.93 -2.81
N GLY A 510 3.13 11.71 -2.04
CA GLY A 510 1.88 11.25 -1.44
C GLY A 510 2.02 10.27 -0.26
N SER A 511 3.23 9.86 0.10
CA SER A 511 3.48 8.95 1.25
C SER A 511 3.34 9.66 2.59
N GLN A 512 3.27 8.88 3.67
CA GLN A 512 3.27 9.40 5.05
C GLN A 512 3.93 8.41 6.00
N GLN A 513 4.89 8.89 6.81
CA GLN A 513 5.50 8.13 7.89
C GLN A 513 5.11 8.67 9.28
N VAL A 514 4.75 9.94 9.34
CA VAL A 514 4.33 10.59 10.58
C VAL A 514 2.82 10.50 10.74
N ALA A 515 2.36 9.40 11.32
CA ALA A 515 0.95 9.15 11.64
C ALA A 515 0.82 8.59 13.06
N ASP A 516 -0.27 8.95 13.74
CA ASP A 516 -0.58 8.40 15.08
C ASP A 516 -1.25 7.03 14.92
N LYS A 517 -0.41 6.01 14.85
CA LYS A 517 -0.77 4.60 14.73
C LYS A 517 0.14 3.72 15.57
N TRP A 518 -0.27 2.48 15.81
CA TRP A 518 0.52 1.50 16.55
C TRP A 518 1.85 1.18 15.85
N PHE A 519 2.76 0.64 16.63
CA PHE A 519 4.10 0.21 16.22
C PHE A 519 4.04 -0.91 15.17
N ASP A 520 4.85 -0.76 14.13
CA ASP A 520 5.21 -1.83 13.20
C ASP A 520 6.60 -2.42 13.54
N SER A 521 7.09 -3.34 12.71
CA SER A 521 8.40 -3.98 12.94
C SER A 521 9.57 -2.98 12.93
N ASN A 522 9.51 -1.95 12.07
CA ASN A 522 10.53 -0.89 12.07
C ASN A 522 10.47 -0.06 13.36
N ASP A 523 9.28 0.22 13.86
CA ASP A 523 9.12 0.96 15.11
C ASP A 523 9.70 0.20 16.32
N TYR A 524 9.53 -1.14 16.38
CA TYR A 524 10.19 -1.95 17.40
C TYR A 524 11.71 -1.97 17.25
N TRP A 525 12.24 -2.00 16.02
CA TRP A 525 13.66 -1.88 15.79
C TRP A 525 14.19 -0.48 16.18
N HIS A 526 13.46 0.58 15.90
CA HIS A 526 13.77 1.93 16.36
C HIS A 526 13.74 2.02 17.90
N ALA A 527 12.74 1.40 18.54
CA ALA A 527 12.69 1.31 20.00
C ALA A 527 13.91 0.56 20.58
N MET A 528 14.36 -0.52 19.93
CA MET A 528 15.60 -1.21 20.30
C MET A 528 16.83 -0.27 20.21
N LEU A 529 16.92 0.57 19.19
CA LEU A 529 17.99 1.53 19.06
C LEU A 529 17.93 2.61 20.17
N THR A 530 16.73 3.03 20.60
CA THR A 530 16.64 3.94 21.75
C THR A 530 17.14 3.32 23.04
N GLN A 531 16.94 1.99 23.24
CA GLN A 531 17.51 1.26 24.38
C GLN A 531 19.05 1.19 24.33
N LYS A 532 19.64 1.44 23.13
CA LYS A 532 21.10 1.53 22.94
C LYS A 532 21.62 2.98 23.00
N GLY A 533 20.76 3.92 23.41
CA GLY A 533 21.14 5.32 23.64
C GLY A 533 21.00 6.24 22.43
N TYR A 534 20.27 5.84 21.39
CA TYR A 534 19.98 6.69 20.22
C TYR A 534 18.65 7.44 20.38
N ILE A 535 18.56 8.64 19.88
CA ILE A 535 17.29 9.30 19.56
C ILE A 535 16.92 8.92 18.13
N VAL A 536 15.68 8.44 17.90
CA VAL A 536 15.20 8.14 16.57
C VAL A 536 14.13 9.14 16.17
N VAL A 537 14.24 9.69 14.95
CA VAL A 537 13.35 10.75 14.44
C VAL A 537 12.88 10.41 13.03
N THR A 538 11.61 10.68 12.77
CA THR A 538 11.03 10.60 11.41
C THR A 538 10.44 11.95 11.06
N VAL A 539 10.65 12.39 9.82
CA VAL A 539 10.16 13.68 9.32
C VAL A 539 9.49 13.48 7.97
N ASP A 540 8.25 13.95 7.84
CA ASP A 540 7.55 14.06 6.56
C ASP A 540 7.76 15.46 5.98
N GLY A 541 8.60 15.55 4.95
CA GLY A 541 8.89 16.78 4.21
C GLY A 541 7.89 17.07 3.11
N ARG A 542 8.16 18.13 2.33
CA ARG A 542 7.39 18.46 1.11
C ARG A 542 7.36 17.28 0.16
N GLY A 543 6.25 17.11 -0.56
CA GLY A 543 5.97 15.97 -1.41
C GLY A 543 5.14 14.88 -0.72
N THR A 544 5.15 14.78 0.61
CA THR A 544 4.33 13.81 1.35
C THR A 544 2.85 14.17 1.33
N GLY A 545 1.97 13.21 1.65
CA GLY A 545 0.52 13.32 1.51
C GLY A 545 -0.22 13.98 2.67
N PHE A 546 -1.52 14.14 2.48
CA PHE A 546 -2.52 14.52 3.48
C PHE A 546 -2.39 15.95 4.00
N ARG A 547 -1.75 16.82 3.24
CA ARG A 547 -1.58 18.25 3.53
C ARG A 547 -1.99 19.15 2.35
N GLY A 548 -2.77 18.61 1.43
CA GLY A 548 -3.25 19.26 0.23
C GLY A 548 -2.34 19.06 -0.99
N ALA A 549 -2.92 19.29 -2.16
CA ALA A 549 -2.28 19.05 -3.45
C ALA A 549 -1.03 19.92 -3.66
N GLU A 550 -1.02 21.17 -3.20
CA GLU A 550 0.14 22.06 -3.31
C GLU A 550 1.36 21.51 -2.56
N PHE A 551 1.17 21.03 -1.33
CA PHE A 551 2.25 20.42 -0.54
C PHE A 551 2.72 19.10 -1.16
N LYS A 552 1.78 18.25 -1.58
CA LYS A 552 2.08 16.95 -2.19
C LYS A 552 2.80 17.10 -3.53
N LYS A 553 2.39 18.03 -4.38
CA LYS A 553 2.89 18.21 -5.75
C LYS A 553 4.07 19.20 -5.86
N THR A 554 4.58 19.71 -4.74
CA THR A 554 5.75 20.62 -4.72
C THR A 554 6.97 20.02 -5.42
N THR A 555 7.12 18.71 -5.38
CA THR A 555 8.28 17.97 -5.91
C THR A 555 8.20 17.68 -7.41
N GLN A 556 7.12 18.09 -8.08
CA GLN A 556 6.92 17.89 -9.52
C GLN A 556 8.13 18.37 -10.32
N LEU A 557 8.62 17.55 -11.25
CA LEU A 557 9.80 17.72 -12.11
C LEU A 557 11.15 17.74 -11.38
N GLN A 558 11.19 17.59 -10.05
CA GLN A 558 12.40 17.79 -9.24
C GLN A 558 12.47 16.82 -8.04
N LEU A 559 12.13 15.52 -8.24
CA LEU A 559 12.24 14.51 -7.20
C LEU A 559 13.65 14.50 -6.58
N GLY A 560 13.73 14.52 -5.23
CA GLY A 560 14.99 14.54 -4.49
C GLY A 560 15.60 15.93 -4.30
N LYS A 561 14.88 17.00 -4.63
CA LYS A 561 15.31 18.37 -4.33
C LYS A 561 14.75 18.83 -2.99
N TYR A 562 13.47 19.10 -2.95
CA TYR A 562 12.81 19.69 -1.79
C TYR A 562 12.73 18.75 -0.60
N GLU A 563 12.54 17.48 -0.86
CA GLU A 563 12.49 16.43 0.16
C GLU A 563 13.85 16.31 0.88
N VAL A 564 14.96 16.36 0.13
CA VAL A 564 16.33 16.30 0.67
C VAL A 564 16.65 17.59 1.43
N GLU A 565 16.27 18.75 0.90
CA GLU A 565 16.41 20.03 1.60
C GLU A 565 15.71 19.98 2.97
N ASP A 566 14.48 19.45 3.03
CA ASP A 566 13.70 19.34 4.26
C ASP A 566 14.35 18.39 5.27
N GLN A 567 14.92 17.25 4.82
CA GLN A 567 15.66 16.34 5.71
C GLN A 567 16.94 16.98 6.26
N ILE A 568 17.67 17.76 5.44
CA ILE A 568 18.86 18.50 5.89
C ILE A 568 18.47 19.59 6.89
N ILE A 569 17.39 20.34 6.64
CA ILE A 569 16.86 21.37 7.57
C ILE A 569 16.48 20.70 8.89
N ALA A 570 15.78 19.59 8.85
CA ALA A 570 15.39 18.84 10.04
C ALA A 570 16.61 18.35 10.84
N ALA A 571 17.63 17.82 10.17
CA ALA A 571 18.86 17.38 10.82
C ALA A 571 19.60 18.55 11.48
N LYS A 572 19.66 19.73 10.85
CA LYS A 572 20.24 20.94 11.43
C LYS A 572 19.44 21.44 12.64
N TYR A 573 18.11 21.41 12.55
CA TYR A 573 17.23 21.75 13.68
C TYR A 573 17.47 20.83 14.89
N LEU A 574 17.58 19.51 14.62
CA LEU A 574 17.88 18.53 15.66
C LEU A 574 19.27 18.75 16.26
N GLY A 575 20.29 18.96 15.42
CA GLY A 575 21.68 19.23 15.85
C GLY A 575 21.84 20.49 16.68
N ALA A 576 20.89 21.45 16.60
CA ALA A 576 20.87 22.66 17.44
C ALA A 576 20.28 22.44 18.85
N GLN A 577 19.68 21.26 19.13
CA GLN A 577 19.15 20.94 20.45
C GLN A 577 20.28 20.59 21.41
N SER A 578 20.24 21.10 22.66
CA SER A 578 21.30 20.90 23.66
C SER A 578 21.59 19.42 23.96
N TYR A 579 20.60 18.57 23.82
CA TYR A 579 20.67 17.13 24.08
C TYR A 579 21.07 16.29 22.85
N VAL A 580 21.40 16.90 21.71
CA VAL A 580 21.84 16.20 20.50
C VAL A 580 23.33 16.40 20.26
N ASP A 581 24.02 15.30 20.01
CA ASP A 581 25.38 15.35 19.47
C ASP A 581 25.32 15.62 17.96
N ALA A 582 25.46 16.86 17.56
CA ALA A 582 25.41 17.28 16.16
C ALA A 582 26.49 16.62 15.27
N SER A 583 27.53 16.04 15.88
CA SER A 583 28.55 15.30 15.14
C SER A 583 28.15 13.85 14.82
N ARG A 584 27.02 13.37 15.38
CA ARG A 584 26.53 12.00 15.24
C ARG A 584 25.07 11.96 14.81
N ILE A 585 24.80 12.39 13.56
CA ILE A 585 23.47 12.32 12.93
C ILE A 585 23.57 11.40 11.72
N GLY A 586 22.77 10.32 11.72
CA GLY A 586 22.65 9.36 10.61
C GLY A 586 21.25 9.34 10.04
N ILE A 587 21.10 8.78 8.80
CA ILE A 587 19.83 8.68 8.11
C ILE A 587 19.69 7.32 7.43
N TRP A 588 18.47 6.79 7.34
CA TRP A 588 18.19 5.59 6.58
C TRP A 588 16.83 5.61 5.91
N GLY A 589 16.69 4.77 4.88
CA GLY A 589 15.45 4.52 4.21
C GLY A 589 15.52 3.41 3.18
N TRP A 590 14.35 3.01 2.70
CA TRP A 590 14.15 1.92 1.77
C TRP A 590 13.50 2.43 0.49
N SER A 591 13.91 1.91 -0.69
CA SER A 591 13.33 2.28 -1.98
C SER A 591 13.51 3.77 -2.28
N TYR A 592 12.42 4.55 -2.41
CA TYR A 592 12.48 6.02 -2.45
C TYR A 592 13.25 6.58 -1.23
N GLY A 593 13.02 6.01 -0.03
CA GLY A 593 13.76 6.39 1.16
C GLY A 593 15.26 6.08 1.06
N GLY A 594 15.65 5.06 0.32
CA GLY A 594 17.05 4.76 0.01
C GLY A 594 17.67 5.81 -0.93
N PHE A 595 16.94 6.25 -1.95
CA PHE A 595 17.30 7.38 -2.80
C PHE A 595 17.50 8.66 -1.96
N MET A 596 16.57 8.93 -1.06
CA MET A 596 16.62 10.06 -0.15
C MET A 596 17.81 10.00 0.81
N SER A 597 18.10 8.83 1.39
CA SER A 597 19.23 8.63 2.31
C SER A 597 20.56 8.84 1.60
N SER A 598 20.69 8.34 0.37
CA SER A 598 21.86 8.55 -0.49
C SER A 598 22.08 10.05 -0.76
N ASN A 599 21.03 10.74 -1.25
CA ASN A 599 21.11 12.17 -1.52
C ASN A 599 21.35 13.02 -0.27
N SER A 600 20.72 12.66 0.85
CA SER A 600 20.91 13.39 2.13
C SER A 600 22.35 13.32 2.61
N LEU A 601 23.00 12.13 2.53
CA LEU A 601 24.41 12.00 2.88
C LEU A 601 25.32 12.79 1.94
N LEU A 602 25.04 12.79 0.64
CA LEU A 602 25.87 13.42 -0.38
C LEU A 602 25.71 14.95 -0.38
N LYS A 603 24.47 15.46 -0.36
CA LYS A 603 24.17 16.90 -0.37
C LYS A 603 24.29 17.56 1.00
N GLY A 604 24.03 16.82 2.08
CA GLY A 604 24.13 17.24 3.47
C GLY A 604 25.37 16.67 4.20
N ASN A 605 26.52 16.57 3.52
CA ASN A 605 27.73 15.95 4.01
C ASN A 605 28.43 16.74 5.15
N ASP A 606 27.94 17.92 5.46
CA ASP A 606 28.28 18.74 6.62
C ASP A 606 27.48 18.35 7.88
N VAL A 607 26.35 17.66 7.71
CA VAL A 607 25.41 17.29 8.77
C VAL A 607 25.37 15.79 9.02
N PHE A 608 25.15 14.99 7.96
CA PHE A 608 25.02 13.54 8.08
C PHE A 608 26.40 12.85 8.13
N LYS A 609 26.60 11.99 9.14
CA LYS A 609 27.82 11.20 9.33
C LYS A 609 27.72 9.82 8.70
N MET A 610 26.51 9.30 8.57
CA MET A 610 26.26 8.03 7.89
C MET A 610 24.92 7.98 7.22
N ALA A 611 24.80 7.12 6.20
CA ALA A 611 23.52 6.72 5.65
C ALA A 611 23.45 5.22 5.37
N ILE A 612 22.24 4.65 5.50
CA ILE A 612 21.93 3.32 5.02
C ILE A 612 20.84 3.47 3.94
N ALA A 613 21.12 2.96 2.76
CA ALA A 613 20.20 2.95 1.63
C ALA A 613 19.86 1.50 1.25
N VAL A 614 18.61 1.10 1.45
CA VAL A 614 18.14 -0.25 1.15
C VAL A 614 17.29 -0.21 -0.12
N ALA A 615 17.67 -1.04 -1.10
CA ALA A 615 17.01 -1.14 -2.41
C ALA A 615 16.71 0.24 -3.04
N PRO A 616 17.72 1.17 -3.09
CA PRO A 616 17.46 2.53 -3.49
C PRO A 616 17.26 2.68 -4.99
N VAL A 617 16.36 3.57 -5.40
CA VAL A 617 16.49 4.22 -6.70
C VAL A 617 17.73 5.13 -6.62
N ILE A 618 18.59 5.09 -7.65
CA ILE A 618 19.75 5.97 -7.77
C ILE A 618 19.61 6.90 -8.98
N ASN A 619 19.01 6.39 -10.03
CA ASN A 619 18.69 7.19 -11.21
C ASN A 619 17.27 6.88 -11.67
N TRP A 620 16.44 7.89 -11.74
CA TRP A 620 15.04 7.75 -12.16
C TRP A 620 14.89 7.27 -13.61
N ARG A 621 15.93 7.36 -14.45
CA ARG A 621 15.94 6.73 -15.78
C ARG A 621 15.93 5.20 -15.74
N TYR A 622 16.27 4.60 -14.60
CA TYR A 622 16.26 3.14 -14.42
C TYR A 622 14.95 2.63 -13.82
N TYR A 623 14.05 3.53 -13.44
CA TYR A 623 12.75 3.16 -12.87
C TYR A 623 11.65 3.21 -13.93
N ASP A 624 10.48 2.64 -13.62
CA ASP A 624 9.41 2.50 -14.59
C ASP A 624 8.81 3.83 -15.07
N SER A 625 8.19 3.77 -16.25
CA SER A 625 7.63 4.92 -16.94
C SER A 625 6.43 5.53 -16.21
N ILE A 626 5.44 4.73 -15.77
CA ILE A 626 4.19 5.25 -15.20
C ILE A 626 4.45 6.02 -13.92
N TYR A 627 5.25 5.47 -12.99
CA TYR A 627 5.62 6.19 -11.77
C TYR A 627 6.48 7.41 -12.06
N THR A 628 7.59 7.16 -12.74
CA THR A 628 8.62 8.20 -12.92
C THR A 628 8.09 9.38 -13.71
N GLU A 629 7.41 9.14 -14.83
CA GLU A 629 6.92 10.20 -15.71
C GLU A 629 5.72 10.96 -15.14
N ARG A 630 4.94 10.35 -14.24
CA ARG A 630 3.92 11.07 -13.46
C ARG A 630 4.51 12.26 -12.73
N TYR A 631 5.70 12.09 -12.17
CA TYR A 631 6.34 13.10 -11.33
C TYR A 631 7.45 13.90 -12.05
N MET A 632 8.02 13.36 -13.13
CA MET A 632 9.23 13.91 -13.76
C MET A 632 9.06 14.20 -15.24
N THR A 633 7.95 13.80 -15.88
CA THR A 633 7.82 13.68 -17.35
C THR A 633 8.91 12.76 -17.92
N THR A 634 9.15 12.77 -19.23
CA THR A 634 10.21 11.93 -19.82
C THR A 634 11.61 12.51 -19.56
N PRO A 635 12.67 11.68 -19.54
CA PRO A 635 14.04 12.17 -19.45
C PRO A 635 14.45 13.09 -20.62
N GLN A 636 13.82 12.95 -21.77
CA GLN A 636 14.04 13.76 -22.96
C GLN A 636 13.49 15.18 -22.77
N GLU A 637 12.35 15.31 -22.06
CA GLU A 637 11.70 16.60 -21.79
C GLU A 637 12.30 17.30 -20.56
N ASN A 638 12.79 16.56 -19.58
CA ASN A 638 13.28 17.09 -18.30
C ASN A 638 14.66 16.54 -17.92
N PRO A 639 15.70 16.61 -18.75
CA PRO A 639 17.00 16.01 -18.47
C PRO A 639 17.64 16.53 -17.17
N THR A 640 17.54 17.82 -16.89
CA THR A 640 18.12 18.45 -15.69
C THR A 640 17.43 17.99 -14.40
N GLY A 641 16.10 17.80 -14.40
CA GLY A 641 15.39 17.27 -13.24
C GLY A 641 15.88 15.87 -12.86
N TYR A 642 16.16 15.03 -13.84
CA TYR A 642 16.72 13.69 -13.64
C TYR A 642 18.16 13.71 -13.16
N ASP A 643 19.00 14.59 -13.71
CA ASP A 643 20.45 14.59 -13.45
C ASP A 643 20.82 15.34 -12.19
N ASP A 644 20.29 16.53 -11.95
CA ASP A 644 20.66 17.41 -10.84
C ASP A 644 20.35 16.81 -9.46
N ASN A 645 19.38 15.90 -9.39
CA ASN A 645 18.95 15.26 -8.16
C ASN A 645 19.32 13.78 -8.07
N SER A 646 20.03 13.24 -9.05
CA SER A 646 20.56 11.87 -8.98
C SER A 646 21.74 11.78 -8.01
N PRO A 647 21.82 10.78 -7.11
CA PRO A 647 23.00 10.49 -6.32
C PRO A 647 24.30 10.38 -7.12
N PHE A 648 24.25 9.94 -8.38
CA PHE A 648 25.42 9.87 -9.26
C PHE A 648 26.12 11.23 -9.39
N THR A 649 25.36 12.29 -9.58
CA THR A 649 25.87 13.66 -9.77
C THR A 649 26.63 14.17 -8.54
N HIS A 650 26.30 13.65 -7.37
CA HIS A 650 26.87 14.08 -6.11
C HIS A 650 27.81 13.07 -5.46
N ALA A 651 28.17 11.98 -6.13
CA ALA A 651 28.97 10.89 -5.57
C ALA A 651 30.36 11.35 -5.10
N ASP A 652 30.96 12.37 -5.76
CA ASP A 652 32.22 12.97 -5.36
C ASP A 652 32.17 13.65 -3.98
N LYS A 653 30.96 14.03 -3.50
CA LYS A 653 30.75 14.68 -2.21
C LYS A 653 30.69 13.73 -1.02
N LEU A 654 30.77 12.40 -1.25
CA LEU A 654 30.76 11.43 -0.17
C LEU A 654 31.90 11.65 0.82
N LYS A 655 31.55 11.90 2.09
CA LYS A 655 32.48 12.07 3.22
C LYS A 655 32.16 11.18 4.41
N GLY A 656 30.88 10.84 4.59
CA GLY A 656 30.39 9.98 5.68
C GLY A 656 30.44 8.50 5.35
N ARG A 657 30.02 7.67 6.30
CA ARG A 657 29.92 6.22 6.11
C ARG A 657 28.64 5.88 5.33
N TYR A 658 28.75 5.10 4.29
CA TYR A 658 27.63 4.74 3.43
C TYR A 658 27.48 3.22 3.32
N LEU A 659 26.29 2.69 3.62
CA LEU A 659 25.93 1.29 3.43
C LEU A 659 24.83 1.17 2.40
N LEU A 660 25.15 0.53 1.26
CA LEU A 660 24.24 0.26 0.15
C LEU A 660 23.81 -1.20 0.18
N ILE A 661 22.50 -1.47 0.20
CA ILE A 661 21.94 -2.82 0.28
C ILE A 661 20.94 -3.04 -0.85
N HIS A 662 21.01 -4.22 -1.52
CA HIS A 662 20.06 -4.55 -2.59
C HIS A 662 19.81 -6.07 -2.72
N GLY A 663 18.66 -6.45 -3.27
CA GLY A 663 18.34 -7.81 -3.68
C GLY A 663 18.58 -8.02 -5.17
N THR A 664 19.12 -9.17 -5.61
CA THR A 664 19.38 -9.39 -7.03
C THR A 664 18.15 -9.69 -7.86
N ALA A 665 17.08 -10.20 -7.23
CA ALA A 665 15.80 -10.48 -7.87
C ALA A 665 14.75 -9.39 -7.55
N ASP A 666 15.20 -8.13 -7.43
CA ASP A 666 14.33 -6.97 -7.27
C ASP A 666 13.78 -6.58 -8.65
N ASP A 667 12.53 -6.98 -8.89
CA ASP A 667 11.78 -6.72 -10.11
C ASP A 667 11.20 -5.30 -10.18
N ASN A 668 11.21 -4.58 -9.05
CA ASN A 668 10.69 -3.22 -8.92
C ASN A 668 11.81 -2.19 -9.11
N VAL A 669 12.73 -2.08 -8.16
CA VAL A 669 13.94 -1.27 -8.27
C VAL A 669 15.10 -2.18 -8.65
N HIS A 670 15.40 -2.27 -9.92
CA HIS A 670 16.42 -3.19 -10.42
C HIS A 670 17.77 -3.00 -9.73
N VAL A 671 18.44 -4.10 -9.42
CA VAL A 671 19.79 -4.10 -8.81
C VAL A 671 20.80 -3.29 -9.61
N GLN A 672 20.53 -3.02 -10.88
CA GLN A 672 21.29 -2.10 -11.73
C GLN A 672 21.54 -0.75 -11.04
N ASN A 673 20.56 -0.21 -10.29
CA ASN A 673 20.74 1.03 -9.52
C ASN A 673 21.92 0.93 -8.54
N ALA A 674 21.98 -0.16 -7.77
CA ALA A 674 23.06 -0.39 -6.82
C ALA A 674 24.41 -0.61 -7.51
N MET A 675 24.45 -1.44 -8.55
CA MET A 675 25.69 -1.75 -9.29
C MET A 675 26.29 -0.51 -9.94
N ALA A 676 25.45 0.33 -10.56
CA ALA A 676 25.90 1.57 -11.16
C ALA A 676 26.40 2.58 -10.12
N MET A 677 25.78 2.63 -8.92
CA MET A 677 26.25 3.50 -7.83
C MET A 677 27.60 2.99 -7.26
N ILE A 678 27.74 1.68 -7.09
CA ILE A 678 29.00 1.05 -6.66
C ILE A 678 30.11 1.45 -7.63
N GLU A 679 29.92 1.25 -8.94
CA GLU A 679 30.91 1.63 -9.96
C GLU A 679 31.22 3.12 -9.91
N THR A 680 30.21 3.99 -9.79
CA THR A 680 30.40 5.43 -9.70
C THR A 680 31.28 5.81 -8.49
N LEU A 681 31.06 5.21 -7.32
CA LEU A 681 31.84 5.47 -6.12
C LEU A 681 33.27 4.93 -6.21
N VAL A 682 33.45 3.76 -6.84
CA VAL A 682 34.76 3.19 -7.13
C VAL A 682 35.59 4.13 -8.03
N GLN A 683 35.01 4.61 -9.13
CA GLN A 683 35.67 5.55 -10.04
C GLN A 683 35.98 6.91 -9.41
N LYS A 684 35.26 7.28 -8.35
CA LYS A 684 35.51 8.49 -7.53
C LYS A 684 36.45 8.23 -6.36
N ASN A 685 36.98 7.00 -6.24
CA ASN A 685 37.87 6.56 -5.15
C ASN A 685 37.29 6.84 -3.75
N LYS A 686 35.99 6.49 -3.56
CA LYS A 686 35.26 6.65 -2.30
C LYS A 686 35.26 5.35 -1.50
N ASP A 687 35.33 5.49 -0.17
CA ASP A 687 35.17 4.36 0.76
C ASP A 687 33.69 4.21 1.15
N PHE A 688 33.14 3.00 1.00
CA PHE A 688 31.75 2.67 1.30
C PHE A 688 31.58 1.17 1.54
N ASP A 689 30.48 0.80 2.20
CA ASP A 689 30.07 -0.59 2.41
C ASP A 689 28.88 -0.93 1.52
N TRP A 690 28.79 -2.19 1.10
CA TRP A 690 27.67 -2.69 0.34
C TRP A 690 27.36 -4.14 0.69
N LEU A 691 26.07 -4.54 0.48
CA LEU A 691 25.60 -5.90 0.73
C LEU A 691 24.53 -6.27 -0.31
N ILE A 692 24.75 -7.39 -1.00
CA ILE A 692 23.82 -7.92 -1.99
C ILE A 692 23.18 -9.21 -1.44
N TYR A 693 21.85 -9.32 -1.56
CA TYR A 693 21.07 -10.49 -1.20
C TYR A 693 20.67 -11.26 -2.46
N PRO A 694 21.30 -12.42 -2.74
CA PRO A 694 20.95 -13.24 -3.91
C PRO A 694 19.48 -13.67 -3.88
N ASP A 695 18.81 -13.61 -5.04
CA ASP A 695 17.44 -14.06 -5.26
C ASP A 695 16.40 -13.46 -4.31
N ARG A 696 16.66 -12.27 -3.76
CA ARG A 696 15.69 -11.53 -2.95
C ARG A 696 15.12 -10.39 -3.77
N ASN A 697 13.78 -10.26 -3.69
CA ASN A 697 13.01 -9.21 -4.33
C ASN A 697 13.12 -7.88 -3.55
N HIS A 698 12.33 -6.88 -3.96
CA HIS A 698 12.31 -5.54 -3.35
C HIS A 698 12.08 -5.53 -1.84
N GLY A 699 11.38 -6.54 -1.32
CA GLY A 699 11.12 -6.67 0.12
C GLY A 699 12.28 -7.27 0.93
N ILE A 700 13.28 -7.90 0.31
CA ILE A 700 14.42 -8.60 0.96
C ILE A 700 13.94 -9.45 2.14
N TYR A 701 13.14 -10.48 1.91
CA TYR A 701 12.57 -11.35 2.94
C TYR A 701 12.73 -12.84 2.60
N GLY A 702 12.30 -13.70 3.54
CA GLY A 702 12.33 -15.16 3.43
C GLY A 702 13.36 -15.79 4.37
N GLY A 703 12.97 -16.83 5.11
CA GLY A 703 13.80 -17.47 6.12
C GLY A 703 14.38 -16.48 7.13
N ASN A 704 15.67 -16.50 7.35
CA ASN A 704 16.37 -15.61 8.28
C ASN A 704 16.78 -14.26 7.66
N THR A 705 16.39 -13.95 6.43
CA THR A 705 16.91 -12.78 5.69
C THR A 705 16.65 -11.47 6.42
N ARG A 706 15.43 -11.26 6.96
CA ARG A 706 15.11 -10.03 7.71
C ARG A 706 15.93 -9.87 8.98
N LEU A 707 16.10 -10.93 9.74
CA LEU A 707 16.94 -10.91 10.94
C LEU A 707 18.37 -10.55 10.59
N GLN A 708 18.96 -11.18 9.56
CA GLN A 708 20.32 -10.92 9.13
C GLN A 708 20.49 -9.50 8.60
N LEU A 709 19.57 -9.00 7.78
CA LEU A 709 19.56 -7.65 7.25
C LEU A 709 19.59 -6.58 8.37
N TYR A 710 18.66 -6.68 9.30
CA TYR A 710 18.57 -5.71 10.40
C TYR A 710 19.71 -5.85 11.40
N THR A 711 20.27 -7.05 11.58
CA THR A 711 21.52 -7.26 12.35
C THR A 711 22.68 -6.52 11.69
N LYS A 712 22.85 -6.65 10.37
CA LYS A 712 23.89 -5.92 9.63
C LYS A 712 23.73 -4.41 9.74
N MET A 713 22.51 -3.90 9.57
CA MET A 713 22.21 -2.49 9.71
C MET A 713 22.48 -1.99 11.13
N THR A 714 22.06 -2.73 12.16
CA THR A 714 22.30 -2.39 13.58
C THR A 714 23.80 -2.30 13.85
N ASN A 715 24.58 -3.30 13.46
CA ASN A 715 26.04 -3.29 13.64
C ASN A 715 26.70 -2.12 12.92
N PHE A 716 26.21 -1.78 11.72
CA PHE A 716 26.73 -0.63 10.98
C PHE A 716 26.47 0.69 11.72
N ILE A 717 25.28 0.87 12.30
CA ILE A 717 24.92 2.04 13.12
C ILE A 717 25.83 2.12 14.34
N LEU A 718 25.91 1.03 15.13
CA LEU A 718 26.71 1.01 16.38
C LEU A 718 28.20 1.27 16.17
N ASN A 719 28.74 0.97 15.00
CA ASN A 719 30.15 1.16 14.68
C ASN A 719 30.46 2.52 14.06
N ASN A 720 29.46 3.24 13.53
CA ASN A 720 29.71 4.44 12.73
C ASN A 720 28.92 5.67 13.18
N LEU A 721 28.01 5.54 14.13
CA LEU A 721 27.22 6.61 14.69
C LEU A 721 27.26 6.55 16.24
#